data_3b8c1e0b4447d64aaac5de55e518c27f
#
_entry.id   3b8c1e0b4447d64aaac5de55e518c27f
#
_cell.length_a   1.000
_cell.length_b   1.000
_cell.length_c   1.000
_cell.angle_alpha   90.00
_cell.angle_beta   90.00
_cell.angle_gamma   90.00
#
_symmetry.space_group_name_H-M   'P 1'
#
loop_
_entity.id
_entity.type
_entity.pdbx_description
1 polymer ?
#
loop_
_entity_poly.entity_id
_entity_poly.type
_entity_poly.pdbx_seq_one_letter_code
_entity_poly.pdbx_strand_id
1 'polypeptide(L)'
;MTTTTTSRDGASLLPEPEKFGPELQVLKRRLAAEPRAFRDLFITEGMQAVAWEFQQPELSEEFVNQLWAALLREDDASTLLMRFVWNLPVGKKRAFIRALDQHLSDRYPMFTGLSEHWPAGNAIQPYIREADERAHDFELVNKGYLGYMDLGYSRREIDLLVWLEALRDKQCAEKPCVLGVFLEGCKEPTGGCPVQINIPEMFERIGTGRFREALELLESCNPLPDVTGRVCPQELQCQGVCLHKTAMSIGQLEWFLPEREKLVNPNANAERFAGVRNPWDAATRPPVAIVGSGPSGLINAYLLAAAGFPVTVFEAFHALGGVLRYGIPEFRLPNELIDDVVEKIELLGGTFVRNFVVGKTATLQELRDAGFWKIFVGTGAGLPRFMNIPGEHLLNVMSANEFLTRVNLMQGLREDYETPLPEIRGKEVLVIGGGNTAMDAARTSQRLGGNVTIVYRRTQKEMPARVEELEHALEEGIALAALRSPSEFVGRDDGFVTATTLDIMELGEPDDSGRRKPVPTGATETVPADLVIMALGNDANPIIKDSEPQLEVSKWGTINLSREGSQETTLAGIYTGGDAARGGSTAIMAAGDGQRAAREILGAIDVDQNTITAMVASARTYSARAAAVPRLLAKAHLSDGIEEFTVYAPVIAKSAQAGQFVRVLPREDGELIPLTLADWDAQAGTICLVIQGMGTSSLEMNAMEVGDAFAGVAGPLGQPSKLHRYGAESTVVFTAGGLGLPPVYPIMREHLRLGNHVTLISGFRSKDLVFWDQPHERVGALQAEFGDLLDVIYATNDGTFGVKGFVTTPLEELLVGNKRGEGRTVAEVVAIGPPLMMRAVSDLTKPYEVPCVASLNSIMVDATGMCGACMVPVVVEGKLVRKHACIDGPEIDAHIIDWEKFLPRFNLFKAQEQESRVRHGLV
;
A
#
# COMPACT_ATOMS: atom_id res chain seq x y z
N MET A 1 31.55 3.04 36.37
CA MET A 1 30.60 3.13 37.48
C MET A 1 30.07 1.74 37.70
N THR A 2 30.31 1.23 38.89
CA THR A 2 30.11 -0.13 39.32
C THR A 2 28.64 -0.52 39.32
N THR A 3 28.24 -1.33 38.39
CA THR A 3 26.95 -2.05 38.39
C THR A 3 27.04 -3.19 39.37
N THR A 4 26.41 -3.07 40.49
CA THR A 4 26.13 -4.19 41.39
C THR A 4 25.14 -5.12 40.71
N THR A 5 25.65 -6.22 40.17
CA THR A 5 24.87 -7.41 39.81
C THR A 5 24.40 -8.05 41.12
N THR A 6 23.15 -7.81 41.51
CA THR A 6 22.51 -8.68 42.52
C THR A 6 22.25 -10.03 41.85
N SER A 7 22.89 -11.06 42.34
CA SER A 7 22.64 -12.46 42.00
C SER A 7 21.17 -12.78 42.28
N ARG A 8 20.41 -13.08 41.24
CA ARG A 8 19.05 -13.64 41.36
C ARG A 8 19.14 -15.13 41.66
N ASP A 9 19.55 -15.49 42.86
CA ASP A 9 19.40 -16.87 43.36
C ASP A 9 17.92 -17.10 43.72
N GLY A 10 17.20 -17.80 42.86
CA GLY A 10 15.79 -18.20 43.08
C GLY A 10 15.61 -19.17 44.27
N ALA A 11 16.67 -19.49 44.99
CA ALA A 11 16.66 -20.39 46.17
C ALA A 11 16.07 -19.75 47.43
N SER A 12 15.97 -18.41 47.53
CA SER A 12 15.53 -17.74 48.75
C SER A 12 14.00 -17.57 48.90
N LEU A 13 13.21 -17.93 47.88
CA LEU A 13 11.76 -17.79 47.92
C LEU A 13 11.01 -19.07 48.28
N LEU A 14 11.68 -20.19 48.47
CA LEU A 14 11.07 -21.46 48.87
C LEU A 14 11.36 -21.68 50.37
N PRO A 15 10.34 -21.71 51.27
CA PRO A 15 10.55 -21.99 52.67
C PRO A 15 10.98 -23.47 52.89
N GLU A 16 11.76 -23.71 53.92
CA GLU A 16 12.21 -25.07 54.28
C GLU A 16 11.02 -25.99 54.60
N PRO A 17 10.99 -27.24 54.08
CA PRO A 17 9.82 -28.13 54.12
C PRO A 17 9.35 -28.50 55.54
N GLU A 18 10.21 -28.50 56.52
CA GLU A 18 9.93 -29.01 57.86
C GLU A 18 9.03 -28.12 58.71
N LYS A 19 8.75 -26.85 58.35
CA LYS A 19 8.03 -25.89 59.14
C LYS A 19 6.50 -25.87 58.99
N PHE A 20 5.95 -26.55 57.96
CA PHE A 20 4.54 -26.35 57.53
C PHE A 20 3.62 -27.57 57.55
N GLY A 21 4.03 -28.75 58.06
CA GLY A 21 3.30 -30.01 57.93
C GLY A 21 1.86 -30.03 58.43
N PRO A 22 1.55 -29.63 59.69
CA PRO A 22 0.16 -29.69 60.22
C PRO A 22 -0.73 -28.52 59.71
N GLU A 23 -0.17 -27.35 59.54
CA GLU A 23 -0.89 -26.16 59.12
C GLU A 23 -1.30 -26.23 57.63
N LEU A 24 -0.52 -26.91 56.82
CA LEU A 24 -0.79 -27.11 55.41
C LEU A 24 -2.00 -28.03 55.18
N GLN A 25 -2.24 -29.06 56.04
CA GLN A 25 -3.40 -29.91 55.97
C GLN A 25 -4.68 -29.12 56.28
N VAL A 26 -4.62 -28.20 57.24
CA VAL A 26 -5.71 -27.29 57.56
C VAL A 26 -5.98 -26.32 56.40
N LEU A 27 -4.92 -25.81 55.78
CA LEU A 27 -4.98 -24.94 54.63
C LEU A 27 -5.60 -25.67 53.44
N LYS A 28 -5.18 -26.91 53.11
CA LYS A 28 -5.76 -27.73 52.05
C LYS A 28 -7.26 -27.96 52.22
N ARG A 29 -7.72 -28.21 53.44
CA ARG A 29 -9.15 -28.38 53.76
C ARG A 29 -9.93 -27.06 53.60
N ARG A 30 -9.36 -25.93 53.95
CA ARG A 30 -9.96 -24.60 53.71
C ARG A 30 -10.04 -24.25 52.23
N LEU A 31 -8.97 -24.54 51.46
CA LEU A 31 -8.91 -24.31 50.02
C LEU A 31 -9.96 -25.13 49.26
N ALA A 32 -10.24 -26.37 49.72
CA ALA A 32 -11.25 -27.22 49.10
C ALA A 32 -12.69 -26.75 49.44
N ALA A 33 -12.88 -26.05 50.57
CA ALA A 33 -14.23 -25.71 51.06
C ALA A 33 -14.77 -24.35 50.57
N GLU A 34 -13.92 -23.37 50.27
CA GLU A 34 -14.31 -22.01 49.88
C GLU A 34 -13.41 -21.37 48.83
N PRO A 35 -13.86 -21.19 47.60
CA PRO A 35 -13.09 -20.50 46.55
C PRO A 35 -12.71 -19.04 46.86
N ARG A 36 -13.49 -18.34 47.73
CA ARG A 36 -13.17 -16.99 48.19
C ARG A 36 -12.00 -16.96 49.21
N ALA A 37 -11.91 -17.98 50.05
CA ALA A 37 -10.82 -18.12 51.02
C ALA A 37 -9.46 -18.36 50.34
N PHE A 38 -9.43 -18.87 49.10
CA PHE A 38 -8.19 -19.04 48.34
C PHE A 38 -7.51 -17.70 47.99
N ARG A 39 -8.29 -16.67 47.67
CA ARG A 39 -7.77 -15.34 47.33
C ARG A 39 -7.03 -14.72 48.53
N ASP A 40 -7.66 -14.71 49.69
CA ASP A 40 -7.10 -14.05 50.88
C ASP A 40 -5.94 -14.85 51.48
N LEU A 41 -6.02 -16.16 51.40
CA LEU A 41 -4.93 -17.05 51.83
C LEU A 41 -3.73 -17.04 50.86
N PHE A 42 -3.99 -16.90 49.57
CA PHE A 42 -2.92 -16.86 48.56
C PHE A 42 -2.06 -15.61 48.73
N ILE A 43 -2.65 -14.49 49.12
CA ILE A 43 -1.93 -13.23 49.35
C ILE A 43 -1.09 -13.28 50.65
N THR A 44 -1.54 -13.97 51.71
CA THR A 44 -0.88 -13.97 53.04
C THR A 44 -0.13 -15.27 53.38
N GLU A 45 -0.71 -16.43 53.09
CA GLU A 45 -0.19 -17.77 53.46
C GLU A 45 -0.18 -18.76 52.27
N GLY A 46 -0.98 -18.47 51.21
CA GLY A 46 -1.19 -19.38 50.08
C GLY A 46 0.04 -19.58 49.20
N MET A 47 0.88 -18.55 49.02
CA MET A 47 2.13 -18.69 48.28
C MET A 47 3.08 -19.69 48.92
N GLN A 48 3.09 -19.84 50.24
CA GLN A 48 3.90 -20.82 50.95
C GLN A 48 3.36 -22.25 50.72
N ALA A 49 2.04 -22.41 50.69
CA ALA A 49 1.39 -23.69 50.42
C ALA A 49 1.63 -24.12 48.95
N VAL A 50 1.50 -23.19 48.00
CA VAL A 50 1.80 -23.45 46.58
C VAL A 50 3.29 -23.77 46.42
N ALA A 51 4.18 -23.05 47.03
CA ALA A 51 5.62 -23.33 47.00
C ALA A 51 5.96 -24.70 47.58
N TRP A 52 5.29 -25.14 48.62
CA TRP A 52 5.47 -26.47 49.19
C TRP A 52 4.97 -27.58 48.26
N GLU A 53 3.81 -27.43 47.63
CA GLU A 53 3.29 -28.40 46.63
C GLU A 53 4.29 -28.57 45.46
N PHE A 54 4.87 -27.48 45.00
CA PHE A 54 5.89 -27.55 43.94
C PHE A 54 7.20 -28.23 44.39
N GLN A 55 7.41 -28.47 45.68
CA GLN A 55 8.55 -29.26 46.16
C GLN A 55 8.30 -30.77 46.12
N GLN A 56 7.03 -31.19 46.05
CA GLN A 56 6.70 -32.61 45.97
C GLN A 56 7.30 -33.25 44.70
N PRO A 57 7.56 -34.56 44.72
CA PRO A 57 8.06 -35.30 43.53
C PRO A 57 7.10 -35.26 42.36
N GLU A 58 5.79 -35.31 42.64
CA GLU A 58 4.69 -35.27 41.66
C GLU A 58 3.61 -34.31 42.17
N LEU A 59 3.00 -33.55 41.25
CA LEU A 59 1.90 -32.68 41.55
C LEU A 59 0.60 -33.50 41.49
N SER A 60 -0.25 -33.41 42.54
CA SER A 60 -1.51 -34.10 42.53
C SER A 60 -2.53 -33.46 41.58
N GLU A 61 -3.42 -34.27 41.01
CA GLU A 61 -4.51 -33.81 40.15
C GLU A 61 -5.35 -32.72 40.84
N GLU A 62 -5.69 -32.94 42.12
CA GLU A 62 -6.47 -31.96 42.91
C GLU A 62 -5.76 -30.63 42.97
N PHE A 63 -4.43 -30.60 43.22
CA PHE A 63 -3.67 -29.35 43.24
C PHE A 63 -3.58 -28.69 41.88
N VAL A 64 -3.35 -29.44 40.81
CA VAL A 64 -3.31 -28.91 39.44
C VAL A 64 -4.64 -28.28 39.07
N ASN A 65 -5.78 -28.94 39.37
CA ASN A 65 -7.10 -28.37 39.07
C ASN A 65 -7.38 -27.11 39.89
N GLN A 66 -6.99 -27.04 41.14
CA GLN A 66 -7.14 -25.86 42.02
C GLN A 66 -6.26 -24.70 41.52
N LEU A 67 -5.03 -25.02 41.11
CA LEU A 67 -4.08 -24.07 40.55
C LEU A 67 -4.59 -23.50 39.23
N TRP A 68 -5.11 -24.36 38.34
CA TRP A 68 -5.70 -23.94 37.07
C TRP A 68 -6.94 -23.08 37.26
N ALA A 69 -7.81 -23.46 38.16
CA ALA A 69 -8.99 -22.67 38.53
C ALA A 69 -8.62 -21.31 39.14
N ALA A 70 -7.51 -21.22 39.85
CA ALA A 70 -6.99 -19.96 40.37
C ALA A 70 -6.38 -19.08 39.27
N LEU A 71 -5.66 -19.69 38.33
CA LEU A 71 -5.10 -19.01 37.16
C LEU A 71 -6.21 -18.47 36.23
N LEU A 72 -7.34 -19.17 36.12
CA LEU A 72 -8.49 -18.72 35.30
C LEU A 72 -9.16 -17.44 35.86
N ARG A 73 -8.94 -17.10 37.14
CA ARG A 73 -9.42 -15.82 37.69
C ARG A 73 -8.57 -14.67 37.15
N GLU A 74 -9.18 -13.57 36.91
CA GLU A 74 -8.51 -12.36 36.42
C GLU A 74 -8.34 -11.38 37.58
N ASP A 75 -7.55 -11.79 38.61
CA ASP A 75 -7.31 -11.03 39.83
C ASP A 75 -5.82 -10.97 40.19
N ASP A 76 -5.50 -10.19 41.22
CA ASP A 76 -4.14 -10.03 41.69
C ASP A 76 -3.47 -11.34 42.16
N ALA A 77 -4.28 -12.28 42.69
CA ALA A 77 -3.80 -13.59 43.09
C ALA A 77 -3.36 -14.44 41.91
N SER A 78 -4.11 -14.42 40.79
CA SER A 78 -3.72 -15.11 39.55
C SER A 78 -2.44 -14.53 38.95
N THR A 79 -2.27 -13.22 38.97
CA THR A 79 -1.05 -12.55 38.50
C THR A 79 0.17 -12.87 39.39
N LEU A 80 0.00 -12.92 40.72
CA LEU A 80 1.06 -13.36 41.63
C LEU A 80 1.45 -14.81 41.37
N LEU A 81 0.47 -15.67 41.06
CA LEU A 81 0.70 -17.08 40.76
C LEU A 81 1.45 -17.25 39.44
N MET A 82 1.09 -16.52 38.39
CA MET A 82 1.83 -16.51 37.12
C MET A 82 3.27 -16.09 37.34
N ARG A 83 3.52 -15.05 38.12
CA ARG A 83 4.86 -14.56 38.49
C ARG A 83 5.64 -15.59 39.31
N PHE A 84 4.98 -16.30 40.22
CA PHE A 84 5.59 -17.37 41.00
C PHE A 84 6.05 -18.52 40.11
N VAL A 85 5.17 -19.04 39.25
CA VAL A 85 5.50 -20.11 38.31
C VAL A 85 6.61 -19.69 37.33
N TRP A 86 6.59 -18.45 36.85
CA TRP A 86 7.68 -17.89 36.03
C TRP A 86 9.04 -17.99 36.71
N ASN A 87 9.12 -17.76 38.01
CA ASN A 87 10.36 -17.78 38.79
C ASN A 87 10.78 -19.17 39.25
N LEU A 88 9.98 -20.23 39.02
CA LEU A 88 10.37 -21.59 39.36
C LEU A 88 11.59 -22.05 38.56
N PRO A 89 12.42 -22.95 39.15
CA PRO A 89 13.45 -23.68 38.40
C PRO A 89 12.85 -24.46 37.24
N VAL A 90 13.61 -24.60 36.13
CA VAL A 90 13.15 -25.29 34.90
C VAL A 90 12.58 -26.68 35.17
N GLY A 91 13.21 -27.44 36.07
CA GLY A 91 12.74 -28.79 36.47
C GLY A 91 11.32 -28.77 37.08
N LYS A 92 11.01 -27.75 37.90
CA LYS A 92 9.70 -27.59 38.53
C LYS A 92 8.64 -27.09 37.54
N LYS A 93 9.00 -26.20 36.60
CA LYS A 93 8.14 -25.82 35.50
C LYS A 93 7.81 -27.05 34.62
N ARG A 94 8.80 -27.89 34.32
CA ARG A 94 8.56 -29.12 33.55
C ARG A 94 7.60 -30.08 34.27
N ALA A 95 7.73 -30.21 35.59
CA ALA A 95 6.77 -31.00 36.39
C ALA A 95 5.34 -30.43 36.30
N PHE A 96 5.20 -29.11 36.39
CA PHE A 96 3.91 -28.43 36.24
C PHE A 96 3.31 -28.64 34.84
N ILE A 97 4.09 -28.41 33.77
CA ILE A 97 3.62 -28.62 32.38
C ILE A 97 3.20 -30.08 32.15
N ARG A 98 3.97 -31.04 32.69
CA ARG A 98 3.61 -32.48 32.61
C ARG A 98 2.30 -32.76 33.33
N ALA A 99 2.09 -32.17 34.49
CA ALA A 99 0.85 -32.35 35.23
C ALA A 99 -0.35 -31.72 34.53
N LEU A 100 -0.19 -30.54 33.89
CA LEU A 100 -1.21 -29.94 33.02
C LEU A 100 -1.56 -30.86 31.84
N ASP A 101 -0.55 -31.36 31.13
CA ASP A 101 -0.72 -32.27 30.01
C ASP A 101 -1.46 -33.55 30.42
N GLN A 102 -1.13 -34.09 31.57
CA GLN A 102 -1.73 -35.31 32.10
C GLN A 102 -3.16 -35.15 32.56
N HIS A 103 -3.53 -33.99 33.16
CA HIS A 103 -4.78 -33.82 33.87
C HIS A 103 -5.77 -32.90 33.15
N LEU A 104 -5.34 -32.11 32.17
CA LEU A 104 -6.17 -31.13 31.47
C LEU A 104 -6.26 -31.38 29.95
N SER A 105 -5.50 -32.31 29.38
CA SER A 105 -5.49 -32.56 27.94
C SER A 105 -6.87 -32.95 27.34
N ASP A 106 -7.69 -33.69 28.10
CA ASP A 106 -9.04 -34.02 27.66
C ASP A 106 -9.95 -32.76 27.50
N ARG A 107 -9.74 -31.77 28.35
CA ARG A 107 -10.49 -30.51 28.33
C ARG A 107 -9.87 -29.49 27.35
N TYR A 108 -8.57 -29.56 27.18
CA TYR A 108 -7.80 -28.64 26.35
C TYR A 108 -6.90 -29.44 25.39
N PRO A 109 -7.44 -29.93 24.27
CA PRO A 109 -6.70 -30.73 23.29
C PRO A 109 -5.39 -30.10 22.80
N MET A 110 -5.29 -28.75 22.81
CA MET A 110 -4.08 -28.03 22.45
C MET A 110 -2.91 -28.29 23.44
N PHE A 111 -3.14 -28.82 24.62
CA PHE A 111 -2.09 -29.19 25.56
C PHE A 111 -1.51 -30.59 25.30
N THR A 112 -2.18 -31.42 24.48
CA THR A 112 -1.72 -32.79 24.20
C THR A 112 -0.31 -32.78 23.62
N GLY A 113 0.60 -33.52 24.29
CA GLY A 113 2.00 -33.57 23.91
C GLY A 113 2.86 -32.36 24.30
N LEU A 114 2.27 -31.34 24.98
CA LEU A 114 2.99 -30.13 25.41
C LEU A 114 4.20 -30.48 26.31
N SER A 115 4.07 -31.50 27.17
CA SER A 115 5.12 -31.92 28.13
C SER A 115 6.26 -32.70 27.52
N GLU A 116 6.06 -33.42 26.40
CA GLU A 116 7.04 -34.31 25.80
C GLU A 116 8.32 -33.61 25.36
N HIS A 117 8.14 -32.41 24.87
CA HIS A 117 9.19 -31.62 24.24
C HIS A 117 9.50 -30.30 24.98
N TRP A 118 8.74 -29.94 26.02
CA TRP A 118 8.97 -28.69 26.76
C TRP A 118 10.29 -28.70 27.54
N PRO A 119 11.12 -27.64 27.57
CA PRO A 119 10.97 -26.36 26.90
C PRO A 119 11.51 -26.34 25.46
N ALA A 120 12.01 -27.40 24.92
CA ALA A 120 12.64 -27.51 23.60
C ALA A 120 11.69 -28.03 22.53
N GLY A 121 10.42 -28.24 22.89
CA GLY A 121 9.39 -28.81 22.02
C GLY A 121 8.71 -27.82 21.06
N ASN A 122 7.60 -28.25 20.50
CA ASN A 122 6.80 -27.43 19.58
C ASN A 122 6.19 -26.24 20.31
N ALA A 123 6.17 -25.09 19.63
CA ALA A 123 5.41 -23.95 20.04
C ALA A 123 3.91 -24.29 20.01
N ILE A 124 3.12 -23.64 20.86
CA ILE A 124 1.66 -23.73 20.78
C ILE A 124 1.24 -23.12 19.43
N GLN A 125 0.51 -23.88 18.63
CA GLN A 125 0.12 -23.45 17.30
C GLN A 125 -1.01 -22.43 17.37
N PRO A 126 -1.01 -21.39 16.53
CA PRO A 126 -2.16 -20.52 16.35
C PRO A 126 -3.31 -21.29 15.68
N TYR A 127 -4.53 -20.78 15.81
CA TYR A 127 -5.66 -21.33 15.10
C TYR A 127 -5.63 -20.89 13.63
N ILE A 128 -5.40 -21.83 12.73
CA ILE A 128 -5.42 -21.64 11.28
C ILE A 128 -6.63 -22.38 10.75
N ARG A 129 -7.46 -21.71 9.94
CA ARG A 129 -8.66 -22.31 9.34
C ARG A 129 -8.25 -23.44 8.37
N GLU A 130 -9.16 -24.42 8.21
CA GLU A 130 -8.94 -25.56 7.32
C GLU A 130 -8.74 -25.12 5.86
N ALA A 131 -7.90 -25.84 5.12
CA ALA A 131 -7.51 -25.48 3.77
C ALA A 131 -8.71 -25.39 2.80
N ASP A 132 -9.65 -26.32 2.89
CA ASP A 132 -10.84 -26.34 2.04
C ASP A 132 -11.75 -25.12 2.29
N GLU A 133 -11.88 -24.66 3.52
CA GLU A 133 -12.70 -23.49 3.86
C GLU A 133 -12.03 -22.23 3.33
N ARG A 134 -10.75 -22.03 3.63
CA ARG A 134 -10.01 -20.81 3.27
C ARG A 134 -9.71 -20.67 1.77
N ALA A 135 -9.85 -21.76 0.98
CA ALA A 135 -9.67 -21.71 -0.47
C ALA A 135 -10.84 -21.05 -1.21
N HIS A 136 -11.99 -20.89 -0.57
CA HIS A 136 -13.23 -20.48 -1.21
C HIS A 136 -13.86 -19.19 -0.65
N ASP A 137 -13.27 -18.57 0.36
CA ASP A 137 -13.73 -17.32 0.93
C ASP A 137 -12.59 -16.33 1.18
N PHE A 138 -12.94 -15.10 1.57
CA PHE A 138 -12.00 -14.02 1.90
C PHE A 138 -11.83 -13.79 3.41
N GLU A 139 -12.32 -14.71 4.23
CA GLU A 139 -12.16 -14.66 5.68
C GLU A 139 -10.69 -14.82 6.10
N LEU A 140 -10.33 -14.25 7.24
CA LEU A 140 -8.98 -14.30 7.78
C LEU A 140 -8.46 -15.73 7.92
N VAL A 141 -7.35 -16.04 7.27
CA VAL A 141 -6.77 -17.40 7.21
C VAL A 141 -6.20 -17.81 8.56
N ASN A 142 -5.33 -16.99 9.14
CA ASN A 142 -4.71 -17.23 10.44
C ASN A 142 -5.38 -16.33 11.49
N LYS A 143 -6.19 -16.93 12.36
CA LYS A 143 -6.90 -16.24 13.45
C LYS A 143 -6.08 -16.13 14.74
N GLY A 144 -4.81 -16.60 14.72
CA GLY A 144 -3.93 -16.54 15.86
C GLY A 144 -4.44 -17.31 17.08
N TYR A 145 -3.96 -16.94 18.24
CA TYR A 145 -4.43 -17.59 19.49
C TYR A 145 -5.88 -17.22 19.80
N LEU A 146 -6.32 -15.99 19.51
CA LEU A 146 -7.71 -15.59 19.76
C LEU A 146 -8.73 -16.35 18.90
N GLY A 147 -8.31 -16.93 17.77
CA GLY A 147 -9.16 -17.81 16.97
C GLY A 147 -9.72 -19.02 17.72
N TYR A 148 -9.10 -19.45 18.81
CA TYR A 148 -9.66 -20.50 19.67
C TYR A 148 -10.98 -20.09 20.37
N MET A 149 -11.33 -18.80 20.41
CA MET A 149 -12.65 -18.35 20.86
C MET A 149 -13.77 -18.88 19.97
N ASP A 150 -13.53 -19.06 18.67
CA ASP A 150 -14.48 -19.66 17.74
C ASP A 150 -14.82 -21.13 18.10
N LEU A 151 -13.91 -21.80 18.81
CA LEU A 151 -14.09 -23.15 19.33
C LEU A 151 -14.68 -23.18 20.75
N GLY A 152 -15.08 -22.01 21.29
CA GLY A 152 -15.74 -21.87 22.59
C GLY A 152 -14.81 -21.67 23.78
N TYR A 153 -13.50 -21.44 23.56
CA TYR A 153 -12.59 -21.09 24.66
C TYR A 153 -12.78 -19.64 25.07
N SER A 154 -12.72 -19.38 26.37
CA SER A 154 -12.74 -18.01 26.88
C SER A 154 -11.44 -17.28 26.61
N ARG A 155 -11.48 -15.95 26.48
CA ARG A 155 -10.27 -15.12 26.37
C ARG A 155 -9.24 -15.45 27.46
N ARG A 156 -9.69 -15.70 28.71
CA ARG A 156 -8.78 -16.01 29.81
C ARG A 156 -8.06 -17.33 29.65
N GLU A 157 -8.73 -18.34 29.12
CA GLU A 157 -8.08 -19.62 28.77
C GLU A 157 -7.00 -19.39 27.71
N ILE A 158 -7.26 -18.53 26.74
CA ILE A 158 -6.27 -18.16 25.71
C ILE A 158 -5.10 -17.36 26.31
N ASP A 159 -5.36 -16.41 27.22
CA ASP A 159 -4.30 -15.73 27.96
C ASP A 159 -3.33 -16.71 28.66
N LEU A 160 -3.88 -17.82 29.20
CA LEU A 160 -3.06 -18.86 29.82
C LEU A 160 -2.27 -19.71 28.82
N LEU A 161 -2.80 -19.95 27.59
CA LEU A 161 -2.05 -20.58 26.50
C LEU A 161 -0.82 -19.73 26.15
N VAL A 162 -1.00 -18.43 25.94
CA VAL A 162 0.05 -17.47 25.63
C VAL A 162 1.07 -17.40 26.77
N TRP A 163 0.59 -17.42 28.00
CA TRP A 163 1.45 -17.48 29.17
C TRP A 163 2.29 -18.78 29.22
N LEU A 164 1.71 -19.94 28.90
CA LEU A 164 2.46 -21.20 28.82
C LEU A 164 3.53 -21.17 27.74
N GLU A 165 3.27 -20.57 26.59
CA GLU A 165 4.28 -20.34 25.55
C GLU A 165 5.42 -19.46 26.08
N ALA A 166 5.09 -18.35 26.75
CA ALA A 166 6.08 -17.47 27.33
C ALA A 166 6.96 -18.15 28.39
N LEU A 167 6.44 -19.14 29.15
CA LEU A 167 7.21 -19.87 30.15
C LEU A 167 8.44 -20.60 29.58
N ARG A 168 8.51 -20.84 28.27
CA ARG A 168 9.66 -21.46 27.58
C ARG A 168 10.89 -20.53 27.59
N ASP A 169 10.70 -19.23 27.62
CA ASP A 169 11.76 -18.23 27.41
C ASP A 169 12.78 -18.11 28.56
N LYS A 170 12.48 -18.59 29.75
CA LYS A 170 13.42 -18.42 30.89
C LYS A 170 14.84 -18.94 30.62
N GLN A 171 15.01 -19.85 29.66
CA GLN A 171 16.35 -20.29 29.24
C GLN A 171 17.11 -19.22 28.47
N CYS A 172 16.42 -18.27 27.82
CA CYS A 172 17.03 -17.18 27.11
C CYS A 172 17.53 -16.07 28.05
N ALA A 173 16.99 -15.96 29.27
CA ALA A 173 17.41 -14.97 30.27
C ALA A 173 18.87 -15.17 30.71
N GLU A 174 19.42 -16.38 30.54
CA GLU A 174 20.82 -16.69 30.84
C GLU A 174 21.77 -16.45 29.66
N LYS A 175 21.23 -16.36 28.44
CA LYS A 175 21.96 -16.02 27.20
C LYS A 175 21.17 -14.93 26.50
N PRO A 176 21.65 -13.70 26.45
CA PRO A 176 20.91 -12.62 25.82
C PRO A 176 20.60 -13.03 24.38
N CYS A 177 19.31 -13.12 24.07
CA CYS A 177 18.81 -13.20 22.71
C CYS A 177 19.47 -12.05 21.95
N VAL A 178 20.07 -12.32 20.81
CA VAL A 178 20.71 -11.31 20.00
C VAL A 178 19.59 -10.38 19.50
N LEU A 179 19.33 -9.33 20.30
CA LEU A 179 18.51 -8.21 19.90
C LEU A 179 19.09 -7.71 18.59
N GLY A 180 18.34 -7.85 17.49
CA GLY A 180 18.65 -7.43 16.14
C GLY A 180 20.02 -6.82 15.95
N VAL A 181 21.07 -7.63 15.94
CA VAL A 181 22.41 -7.13 15.72
C VAL A 181 22.54 -6.87 14.23
N PHE A 182 22.47 -5.59 13.87
CA PHE A 182 23.21 -5.16 12.70
C PHE A 182 24.68 -5.41 13.04
N LEU A 183 25.23 -6.50 12.55
CA LEU A 183 26.66 -6.68 12.59
C LEU A 183 27.26 -5.52 11.78
N GLU A 184 28.18 -4.78 12.41
CA GLU A 184 28.90 -3.68 11.76
C GLU A 184 29.39 -4.15 10.38
N GLY A 185 29.02 -3.42 9.31
CA GLY A 185 29.40 -3.74 7.95
C GLY A 185 28.43 -4.60 7.13
N CYS A 186 27.31 -5.09 7.69
CA CYS A 186 26.26 -5.79 6.93
C CYS A 186 25.16 -4.83 6.45
N LYS A 187 24.91 -4.84 5.14
CA LYS A 187 23.82 -4.05 4.51
C LYS A 187 22.42 -4.56 4.89
N GLU A 188 22.32 -5.78 5.39
CA GLU A 188 21.09 -6.42 5.85
C GLU A 188 21.28 -6.99 7.25
N PRO A 189 20.25 -6.95 8.12
CA PRO A 189 20.31 -7.64 9.40
C PRO A 189 20.48 -9.13 9.14
N THR A 190 21.54 -9.70 9.65
CA THR A 190 21.86 -11.15 9.55
C THR A 190 21.05 -11.97 10.54
N GLY A 191 19.89 -11.46 10.97
CA GLY A 191 18.96 -12.05 11.93
C GLY A 191 18.51 -11.04 12.99
N GLY A 192 17.47 -11.37 13.75
CA GLY A 192 16.89 -10.52 14.80
C GLY A 192 15.77 -9.61 14.32
N CYS A 193 15.33 -8.69 15.18
CA CYS A 193 14.22 -7.80 14.88
C CYS A 193 14.70 -6.45 14.30
N PRO A 194 14.30 -6.06 13.06
CA PRO A 194 14.71 -4.80 12.44
C PRO A 194 14.32 -3.53 13.19
N VAL A 195 13.23 -3.57 13.98
CA VAL A 195 12.78 -2.47 14.85
C VAL A 195 13.25 -2.61 16.29
N GLN A 196 14.08 -3.61 16.57
CA GLN A 196 14.76 -3.82 17.87
C GLN A 196 13.79 -4.01 19.05
N ILE A 197 12.74 -4.80 18.88
CA ILE A 197 11.87 -5.21 19.99
C ILE A 197 12.71 -5.92 21.05
N ASN A 198 12.55 -5.53 22.32
CA ASN A 198 13.14 -6.27 23.45
C ASN A 198 12.32 -7.54 23.73
N ILE A 199 12.50 -8.55 22.87
CA ILE A 199 11.76 -9.81 22.90
C ILE A 199 11.88 -10.52 24.26
N PRO A 200 13.05 -10.68 24.90
CA PRO A 200 13.14 -11.31 26.21
C PRO A 200 12.32 -10.59 27.28
N GLU A 201 12.30 -9.26 27.32
CA GLU A 201 11.51 -8.49 28.26
C GLU A 201 10.01 -8.61 27.98
N MET A 202 9.62 -8.65 26.71
CA MET A 202 8.23 -8.92 26.30
C MET A 202 7.76 -10.26 26.89
N PHE A 203 8.54 -11.32 26.71
CA PHE A 203 8.23 -12.64 27.27
C PHE A 203 8.21 -12.64 28.80
N GLU A 204 9.12 -11.93 29.46
CA GLU A 204 9.08 -11.79 30.91
C GLU A 204 7.78 -11.15 31.38
N ARG A 205 7.33 -10.08 30.70
CA ARG A 205 6.08 -9.39 31.06
C ARG A 205 4.87 -10.29 30.84
N ILE A 206 4.80 -11.00 29.73
CA ILE A 206 3.74 -12.00 29.48
C ILE A 206 3.81 -13.12 30.54
N GLY A 207 5.00 -13.70 30.76
CA GLY A 207 5.23 -14.79 31.71
C GLY A 207 4.92 -14.42 33.15
N THR A 208 4.92 -13.13 33.49
CA THR A 208 4.54 -12.59 34.80
C THR A 208 3.11 -12.03 34.83
N GLY A 209 2.29 -12.25 33.79
CA GLY A 209 0.90 -11.83 33.72
C GLY A 209 0.68 -10.34 33.42
N ARG A 210 1.73 -9.62 33.00
CA ARG A 210 1.70 -8.17 32.72
C ARG A 210 1.51 -7.88 31.23
N PHE A 211 0.39 -8.35 30.66
CA PHE A 211 0.14 -8.27 29.21
C PHE A 211 0.12 -6.82 28.69
N ARG A 212 -0.52 -5.89 29.41
CA ARG A 212 -0.56 -4.48 29.02
C ARG A 212 0.81 -3.85 28.98
N GLU A 213 1.65 -4.09 30.01
CA GLU A 213 3.02 -3.60 30.00
C GLU A 213 3.86 -4.23 28.87
N ALA A 214 3.58 -5.48 28.48
CA ALA A 214 4.21 -6.11 27.34
C ALA A 214 3.85 -5.39 26.02
N LEU A 215 2.58 -5.01 25.85
CA LEU A 215 2.12 -4.22 24.71
C LEU A 215 2.78 -2.82 24.69
N GLU A 216 2.82 -2.13 25.82
CA GLU A 216 3.47 -0.81 25.95
C GLU A 216 4.96 -0.87 25.57
N LEU A 217 5.64 -1.96 25.93
CA LEU A 217 7.01 -2.22 25.51
C LEU A 217 7.14 -2.37 23.99
N LEU A 218 6.26 -3.16 23.37
CA LEU A 218 6.24 -3.33 21.92
C LEU A 218 6.04 -1.99 21.21
N GLU A 219 5.00 -1.26 21.58
CA GLU A 219 4.62 -0.03 20.90
C GLU A 219 5.61 1.11 21.13
N SER A 220 6.48 1.02 22.14
CA SER A 220 7.57 1.98 22.34
C SER A 220 8.58 1.99 21.18
N CYS A 221 8.68 0.91 20.42
CA CYS A 221 9.60 0.77 19.28
C CYS A 221 8.90 0.36 17.98
N ASN A 222 7.74 -0.28 18.07
CA ASN A 222 6.94 -0.73 16.93
C ASN A 222 5.45 -0.45 17.17
N PRO A 223 4.89 0.62 16.62
CA PRO A 223 3.46 0.92 16.75
C PRO A 223 2.54 0.04 15.89
N LEU A 224 3.12 -0.89 15.10
CA LEU A 224 2.45 -1.79 14.16
C LEU A 224 2.54 -3.27 14.58
N PRO A 225 2.45 -3.66 15.86
CA PRO A 225 2.73 -5.04 16.28
C PRO A 225 1.76 -6.05 15.70
N ASP A 226 0.47 -5.72 15.56
CA ASP A 226 -0.56 -6.55 14.95
C ASP A 226 -0.40 -6.70 13.43
N VAL A 227 0.23 -5.74 12.76
CA VAL A 227 0.61 -5.82 11.34
C VAL A 227 1.88 -6.66 11.19
N THR A 228 2.94 -6.29 11.89
CA THR A 228 4.27 -6.92 11.71
C THR A 228 4.28 -8.35 12.21
N GLY A 229 3.58 -8.67 13.27
CA GLY A 229 3.40 -10.02 13.76
C GLY A 229 2.77 -10.97 12.73
N ARG A 230 1.91 -10.44 11.82
CA ARG A 230 1.25 -11.22 10.75
C ARG A 230 2.12 -11.35 9.49
N VAL A 231 2.78 -10.26 9.04
CA VAL A 231 3.39 -10.20 7.71
C VAL A 231 4.91 -10.34 7.68
N CYS A 232 5.60 -10.28 8.84
CA CYS A 232 7.06 -10.46 8.89
C CYS A 232 7.48 -11.88 8.50
N PRO A 233 8.57 -12.03 7.75
CA PRO A 233 9.22 -13.33 7.53
C PRO A 233 10.04 -13.72 8.77
N GLN A 234 9.36 -14.08 9.85
CA GLN A 234 9.94 -14.32 11.17
C GLN A 234 10.96 -15.44 11.15
N GLU A 235 10.74 -16.44 10.31
CA GLU A 235 11.63 -17.58 10.06
C GLU A 235 13.03 -17.16 9.52
N LEU A 236 13.10 -15.98 8.88
CA LEU A 236 14.35 -15.39 8.38
C LEU A 236 14.90 -14.30 9.31
N GLN A 237 14.16 -13.91 10.33
CA GLN A 237 14.47 -12.80 11.23
C GLN A 237 14.56 -13.25 12.70
N CYS A 238 13.64 -12.81 13.56
CA CYS A 238 13.70 -13.08 14.99
C CYS A 238 13.62 -14.58 15.34
N GLN A 239 12.79 -15.36 14.67
CA GLN A 239 12.70 -16.80 14.87
C GLN A 239 13.90 -17.53 14.25
N GLY A 240 14.44 -17.05 13.14
CA GLY A 240 15.62 -17.64 12.50
C GLY A 240 16.89 -17.61 13.34
N VAL A 241 16.97 -16.67 14.30
CA VAL A 241 18.09 -16.55 15.25
C VAL A 241 17.72 -16.96 16.67
N CYS A 242 16.53 -17.51 16.88
CA CYS A 242 16.05 -17.94 18.17
C CYS A 242 16.95 -19.06 18.73
N LEU A 243 17.34 -18.96 20.01
CA LEU A 243 18.22 -19.91 20.68
C LEU A 243 17.51 -21.21 21.10
N HIS A 244 16.18 -21.25 21.09
CA HIS A 244 15.42 -22.47 21.32
C HIS A 244 15.51 -23.41 20.12
N LYS A 245 15.52 -24.72 20.40
CA LYS A 245 15.53 -25.74 19.34
C LYS A 245 14.34 -25.61 18.41
N THR A 246 13.15 -25.37 18.95
CA THR A 246 11.97 -24.88 18.24
C THR A 246 11.82 -23.42 18.61
N ALA A 247 11.83 -22.53 17.63
CA ALA A 247 11.73 -21.10 17.85
C ALA A 247 10.48 -20.73 18.68
N MET A 248 10.58 -19.66 19.48
CA MET A 248 9.43 -19.07 20.16
C MET A 248 8.46 -18.51 19.14
N SER A 249 7.18 -18.57 19.42
CA SER A 249 6.12 -18.01 18.55
C SER A 249 6.06 -16.47 18.63
N ILE A 250 7.18 -15.80 18.32
CA ILE A 250 7.39 -14.38 18.58
C ILE A 250 6.33 -13.54 17.89
N GLY A 251 6.10 -13.75 16.60
CA GLY A 251 5.12 -12.97 15.85
C GLY A 251 3.69 -13.20 16.31
N GLN A 252 3.34 -14.44 16.67
CA GLN A 252 2.00 -14.73 17.18
C GLN A 252 1.74 -14.00 18.51
N LEU A 253 2.75 -13.89 19.36
CA LEU A 253 2.65 -13.15 20.62
C LEU A 253 2.67 -11.64 20.40
N GLU A 254 3.40 -11.18 19.39
CA GLU A 254 3.47 -9.77 18.99
C GLU A 254 2.08 -9.22 18.61
N TRP A 255 1.35 -9.94 17.76
CA TRP A 255 0.01 -9.48 17.34
C TRP A 255 -1.11 -9.83 18.34
N PHE A 256 -0.93 -10.87 19.16
CA PHE A 256 -1.89 -11.23 20.21
C PHE A 256 -2.09 -10.10 21.23
N LEU A 257 -1.03 -9.40 21.59
CA LEU A 257 -1.07 -8.38 22.65
C LEU A 257 -2.01 -7.21 22.32
N PRO A 258 -1.94 -6.56 21.15
CA PRO A 258 -2.87 -5.48 20.79
C PRO A 258 -4.30 -5.99 20.59
N GLU A 259 -4.51 -7.14 19.98
CA GLU A 259 -5.85 -7.70 19.80
C GLU A 259 -6.50 -8.06 21.14
N ARG A 260 -5.72 -8.64 22.06
CA ARG A 260 -6.17 -8.90 23.42
C ARG A 260 -6.57 -7.61 24.14
N GLU A 261 -5.76 -6.57 24.02
CA GLU A 261 -6.05 -5.28 24.67
C GLU A 261 -7.35 -4.67 24.15
N LYS A 262 -7.61 -4.72 22.85
CA LYS A 262 -8.88 -4.28 22.25
C LYS A 262 -10.10 -5.03 22.80
N LEU A 263 -9.97 -6.34 23.05
CA LEU A 263 -11.06 -7.14 23.66
C LEU A 263 -11.28 -6.78 25.14
N VAL A 264 -10.21 -6.48 25.88
CA VAL A 264 -10.28 -6.12 27.31
C VAL A 264 -10.74 -4.69 27.50
N ASN A 265 -10.23 -3.79 26.70
CA ASN A 265 -10.51 -2.36 26.73
C ASN A 265 -10.63 -1.78 25.30
N PRO A 266 -11.83 -1.76 24.72
CA PRO A 266 -12.04 -1.18 23.38
C PRO A 266 -11.65 0.30 23.27
N ASN A 267 -11.54 1.03 24.37
CA ASN A 267 -11.16 2.45 24.41
C ASN A 267 -9.68 2.66 24.78
N ALA A 268 -8.85 1.62 24.74
CA ALA A 268 -7.47 1.66 25.22
C ALA A 268 -6.63 2.79 24.60
N ASN A 269 -6.75 3.02 23.28
CA ASN A 269 -6.05 4.10 22.60
C ASN A 269 -6.49 5.48 23.11
N ALA A 270 -7.80 5.73 23.16
CA ALA A 270 -8.34 7.01 23.62
C ALA A 270 -7.94 7.30 25.08
N GLU A 271 -7.98 6.30 25.97
CA GLU A 271 -7.57 6.43 27.36
C GLU A 271 -6.07 6.68 27.49
N ARG A 272 -5.25 5.95 26.74
CA ARG A 272 -3.79 6.06 26.76
C ARG A 272 -3.29 7.43 26.35
N PHE A 273 -3.90 8.01 25.33
CA PHE A 273 -3.52 9.31 24.78
C PHE A 273 -4.38 10.46 25.33
N ALA A 274 -5.32 10.18 26.25
CA ALA A 274 -6.10 11.21 26.94
C ALA A 274 -5.16 12.19 27.66
N GLY A 275 -5.29 13.48 27.33
CA GLY A 275 -4.45 14.53 27.92
C GLY A 275 -3.10 14.76 27.24
N VAL A 276 -2.77 14.04 26.19
CA VAL A 276 -1.65 14.43 25.31
C VAL A 276 -1.95 15.79 24.71
N ARG A 277 -1.04 16.75 24.95
CA ARG A 277 -1.19 18.10 24.42
C ARG A 277 -0.93 18.08 22.91
N ASN A 278 -1.88 18.59 22.12
CA ASN A 278 -1.72 18.66 20.67
C ASN A 278 -0.42 19.41 20.29
N PRO A 279 0.52 18.79 19.58
CA PRO A 279 1.80 19.38 19.18
C PRO A 279 1.67 20.68 18.38
N TRP A 280 0.61 20.81 17.58
CA TRP A 280 0.34 22.03 16.80
C TRP A 280 -0.01 23.23 17.68
N ASP A 281 -0.65 22.99 18.84
CA ASP A 281 -0.99 24.05 19.81
C ASP A 281 0.16 24.30 20.78
N ALA A 282 0.94 23.27 21.09
CA ALA A 282 2.10 23.38 21.96
C ALA A 282 3.24 24.17 21.30
N ALA A 283 3.45 23.98 19.98
CA ALA A 283 4.46 24.60 19.14
C ALA A 283 5.88 24.60 19.77
N THR A 284 6.23 23.50 20.46
CA THR A 284 7.54 23.35 21.14
C THR A 284 8.56 22.61 20.27
N ARG A 285 8.12 22.00 19.19
CA ARG A 285 8.95 21.26 18.22
C ARG A 285 8.64 21.75 16.82
N PRO A 286 9.63 21.74 15.90
CA PRO A 286 9.40 22.14 14.51
C PRO A 286 8.55 21.11 13.75
N PRO A 287 7.75 21.52 12.76
CA PRO A 287 6.88 20.60 12.04
C PRO A 287 7.65 19.73 11.05
N VAL A 288 7.22 18.47 10.92
CA VAL A 288 7.81 17.49 10.00
C VAL A 288 6.76 17.03 8.98
N ALA A 289 7.16 17.01 7.70
CA ALA A 289 6.37 16.41 6.63
C ALA A 289 6.80 14.96 6.39
N ILE A 290 5.84 14.09 6.21
CA ILE A 290 6.06 12.68 5.87
C ILE A 290 5.35 12.40 4.55
N VAL A 291 6.09 11.90 3.57
CA VAL A 291 5.59 11.60 2.23
C VAL A 291 5.39 10.11 2.09
N GLY A 292 4.13 9.69 2.06
CA GLY A 292 3.69 8.30 2.02
C GLY A 292 3.33 7.74 3.38
N SER A 293 2.18 7.06 3.44
CA SER A 293 1.62 6.40 4.63
C SER A 293 1.89 4.89 4.67
N GLY A 294 2.91 4.41 3.98
CA GLY A 294 3.37 3.03 4.08
C GLY A 294 4.03 2.73 5.44
N PRO A 295 4.52 1.49 5.67
CA PRO A 295 5.08 1.08 6.97
C PRO A 295 6.17 2.03 7.49
N SER A 296 7.08 2.50 6.62
CA SER A 296 8.14 3.43 7.01
C SER A 296 7.62 4.81 7.41
N GLY A 297 6.61 5.32 6.69
CA GLY A 297 5.98 6.60 6.98
C GLY A 297 5.15 6.57 8.26
N LEU A 298 4.34 5.53 8.46
CA LEU A 298 3.50 5.39 9.65
C LEU A 298 4.33 5.28 10.94
N ILE A 299 5.40 4.47 10.95
CA ILE A 299 6.26 4.39 12.15
C ILE A 299 7.02 5.68 12.41
N ASN A 300 7.50 6.35 11.35
CA ASN A 300 8.15 7.65 11.47
C ASN A 300 7.19 8.69 12.04
N ALA A 301 5.95 8.74 11.51
CA ALA A 301 4.88 9.63 11.98
C ALA A 301 4.55 9.41 13.46
N TYR A 302 4.32 8.15 13.84
CA TYR A 302 3.98 7.79 15.23
C TYR A 302 5.07 8.21 16.21
N LEU A 303 6.33 7.86 15.93
CA LEU A 303 7.44 8.14 16.84
C LEU A 303 7.71 9.64 16.99
N LEU A 304 7.58 10.40 15.91
CA LEU A 304 7.73 11.86 15.96
C LEU A 304 6.54 12.53 16.66
N ALA A 305 5.30 12.10 16.37
CA ALA A 305 4.11 12.63 17.06
C ALA A 305 4.15 12.32 18.56
N ALA A 306 4.51 11.09 18.95
CA ALA A 306 4.70 10.69 20.35
C ALA A 306 5.79 11.50 21.05
N ALA A 307 6.80 11.98 20.32
CA ALA A 307 7.82 12.89 20.83
C ALA A 307 7.41 14.37 20.79
N GLY A 308 6.16 14.69 20.46
CA GLY A 308 5.59 16.03 20.48
C GLY A 308 5.92 16.90 19.29
N PHE A 309 6.27 16.31 18.13
CA PHE A 309 6.41 17.05 16.89
C PHE A 309 5.06 17.21 16.18
N PRO A 310 4.73 18.40 15.65
CA PRO A 310 3.67 18.54 14.68
C PRO A 310 4.01 17.76 13.41
N VAL A 311 3.18 16.77 13.05
CA VAL A 311 3.43 15.90 11.90
C VAL A 311 2.29 16.00 10.92
N THR A 312 2.62 16.12 9.63
CA THR A 312 1.66 15.95 8.52
C THR A 312 2.14 14.85 7.59
N VAL A 313 1.30 13.85 7.38
CA VAL A 313 1.52 12.75 6.43
C VAL A 313 0.76 13.07 5.14
N PHE A 314 1.49 13.19 4.03
CA PHE A 314 0.95 13.40 2.68
C PHE A 314 0.88 12.04 1.97
N GLU A 315 -0.33 11.62 1.60
CA GLU A 315 -0.59 10.34 0.93
C GLU A 315 -1.19 10.55 -0.46
N ALA A 316 -0.62 9.87 -1.45
CA ALA A 316 -1.07 9.94 -2.84
C ALA A 316 -2.45 9.30 -3.07
N PHE A 317 -2.84 8.33 -2.24
CA PHE A 317 -4.11 7.63 -2.35
C PHE A 317 -5.21 8.24 -1.47
N HIS A 318 -6.45 7.80 -1.74
CA HIS A 318 -7.62 8.12 -0.93
C HIS A 318 -7.63 7.35 0.41
N ALA A 319 -6.90 6.22 0.50
CA ALA A 319 -6.77 5.39 1.69
C ALA A 319 -5.32 5.31 2.16
N LEU A 320 -5.13 5.19 3.49
CA LEU A 320 -3.82 5.17 4.14
C LEU A 320 -3.29 3.74 4.29
N GLY A 321 -1.98 3.57 4.42
CA GLY A 321 -1.33 2.28 4.66
C GLY A 321 -0.33 1.83 3.59
N GLY A 322 -0.35 2.47 2.41
CA GLY A 322 0.54 2.08 1.32
C GLY A 322 0.37 0.61 0.93
N VAL A 323 1.48 -0.11 0.73
CA VAL A 323 1.47 -1.53 0.32
C VAL A 323 0.73 -2.45 1.30
N LEU A 324 0.61 -2.09 2.57
CA LEU A 324 -0.16 -2.87 3.55
C LEU A 324 -1.64 -2.94 3.15
N ARG A 325 -2.18 -1.86 2.55
CA ARG A 325 -3.57 -1.77 2.12
C ARG A 325 -3.79 -2.15 0.67
N TYR A 326 -2.95 -1.68 -0.27
CA TYR A 326 -3.18 -1.96 -1.68
C TYR A 326 -2.62 -3.30 -2.16
N GLY A 327 -1.57 -3.82 -1.47
CA GLY A 327 -0.81 -4.98 -1.93
C GLY A 327 -1.10 -6.27 -1.17
N ILE A 328 -1.49 -6.20 0.11
CA ILE A 328 -1.73 -7.38 0.95
C ILE A 328 -3.24 -7.59 1.10
N PRO A 329 -3.77 -8.77 0.70
CA PRO A 329 -5.20 -9.06 0.81
C PRO A 329 -5.70 -9.12 2.25
N GLU A 330 -6.97 -8.78 2.47
CA GLU A 330 -7.61 -8.75 3.80
C GLU A 330 -7.62 -10.11 4.51
N PHE A 331 -7.67 -11.21 3.77
CA PHE A 331 -7.56 -12.54 4.38
C PHE A 331 -6.18 -12.84 5.01
N ARG A 332 -5.18 -11.99 4.75
CA ARG A 332 -3.86 -12.00 5.40
C ARG A 332 -3.67 -10.84 6.37
N LEU A 333 -4.15 -9.67 6.02
CA LEU A 333 -3.97 -8.45 6.80
C LEU A 333 -5.23 -7.58 6.75
N PRO A 334 -6.12 -7.66 7.75
CA PRO A 334 -7.30 -6.82 7.83
C PRO A 334 -6.95 -5.32 7.81
N ASN A 335 -7.68 -4.55 7.03
CA ASN A 335 -7.46 -3.10 6.88
C ASN A 335 -7.64 -2.32 8.17
N GLU A 336 -8.54 -2.78 9.08
CA GLU A 336 -8.78 -2.17 10.39
C GLU A 336 -7.53 -2.08 11.28
N LEU A 337 -6.55 -2.98 11.09
CA LEU A 337 -5.30 -2.95 11.83
C LEU A 337 -4.41 -1.77 11.41
N ILE A 338 -4.54 -1.33 10.18
CA ILE A 338 -3.86 -0.14 9.67
C ILE A 338 -4.55 1.12 10.20
N ASP A 339 -5.88 1.10 10.23
CA ASP A 339 -6.70 2.22 10.73
C ASP A 339 -6.46 2.48 12.22
N ASP A 340 -6.19 1.44 13.00
CA ASP A 340 -5.77 1.55 14.43
C ASP A 340 -4.48 2.38 14.61
N VAL A 341 -3.49 2.16 13.75
CA VAL A 341 -2.24 2.95 13.79
C VAL A 341 -2.47 4.39 13.35
N VAL A 342 -3.32 4.60 12.36
CA VAL A 342 -3.72 5.95 11.92
C VAL A 342 -4.40 6.67 13.08
N GLU A 343 -5.37 6.03 13.76
CA GLU A 343 -6.03 6.59 14.95
C GLU A 343 -5.03 6.99 16.04
N LYS A 344 -4.06 6.13 16.35
CA LYS A 344 -3.01 6.45 17.34
C LYS A 344 -2.23 7.72 16.97
N ILE A 345 -1.88 7.86 15.69
CA ILE A 345 -1.17 9.05 15.19
C ILE A 345 -2.05 10.30 15.30
N GLU A 346 -3.34 10.20 14.94
CA GLU A 346 -4.30 11.31 15.06
C GLU A 346 -4.54 11.72 16.53
N LEU A 347 -4.66 10.75 17.44
CA LEU A 347 -4.76 11.00 18.89
C LEU A 347 -3.51 11.70 19.46
N LEU A 348 -2.35 11.46 18.85
CA LEU A 348 -1.10 12.17 19.16
C LEU A 348 -1.01 13.55 18.48
N GLY A 349 -2.02 13.96 17.70
CA GLY A 349 -2.10 15.24 17.00
C GLY A 349 -1.45 15.23 15.60
N GLY A 350 -1.14 14.07 15.03
CA GLY A 350 -0.72 13.96 13.64
C GLY A 350 -1.88 14.28 12.67
N THR A 351 -1.55 14.75 11.50
CA THR A 351 -2.52 15.12 10.45
C THR A 351 -2.24 14.30 9.19
N PHE A 352 -3.30 13.80 8.55
CA PHE A 352 -3.21 13.10 7.27
C PHE A 352 -3.84 13.94 6.15
N VAL A 353 -3.10 14.07 5.03
CA VAL A 353 -3.57 14.73 3.81
C VAL A 353 -3.58 13.68 2.71
N ARG A 354 -4.76 13.19 2.37
CA ARG A 354 -4.99 12.17 1.32
C ARG A 354 -5.11 12.82 -0.05
N ASN A 355 -4.97 12.03 -1.12
CA ASN A 355 -5.05 12.48 -2.51
C ASN A 355 -4.02 13.57 -2.85
N PHE A 356 -2.87 13.56 -2.19
CA PHE A 356 -1.80 14.55 -2.34
C PHE A 356 -0.52 13.88 -2.87
N VAL A 357 -0.19 14.15 -4.12
CA VAL A 357 0.96 13.53 -4.79
C VAL A 357 2.17 14.46 -4.71
N VAL A 358 3.04 14.24 -3.72
CA VAL A 358 4.29 14.99 -3.61
C VAL A 358 5.16 14.72 -4.84
N GLY A 359 5.74 15.77 -5.40
CA GLY A 359 6.42 15.78 -6.71
C GLY A 359 5.51 16.16 -7.87
N LYS A 360 4.19 16.27 -7.64
CA LYS A 360 3.19 16.78 -8.60
C LYS A 360 2.35 17.90 -8.01
N THR A 361 1.65 17.63 -6.91
CA THR A 361 0.82 18.63 -6.19
C THR A 361 1.69 19.68 -5.49
N ALA A 362 2.83 19.26 -4.94
CA ALA A 362 3.88 20.14 -4.43
C ALA A 362 5.25 19.43 -4.50
N THR A 363 6.30 20.20 -4.71
CA THR A 363 7.68 19.74 -4.62
C THR A 363 8.14 19.64 -3.16
N LEU A 364 9.26 18.95 -2.88
CA LEU A 364 9.87 18.94 -1.54
C LEU A 364 10.29 20.35 -1.10
N GLN A 365 10.73 21.20 -2.05
CA GLN A 365 11.08 22.59 -1.75
C GLN A 365 9.87 23.42 -1.34
N GLU A 366 8.73 23.25 -2.02
CA GLU A 366 7.48 23.94 -1.64
C GLU A 366 6.97 23.52 -0.27
N LEU A 367 7.17 22.26 0.15
CA LEU A 367 6.87 21.82 1.52
C LEU A 367 7.79 22.52 2.54
N ARG A 368 9.07 22.70 2.24
CA ARG A 368 9.98 23.51 3.08
C ARG A 368 9.52 24.96 3.18
N ASP A 369 9.17 25.58 2.05
CA ASP A 369 8.68 26.96 1.99
C ASP A 369 7.33 27.11 2.75
N ALA A 370 6.54 26.04 2.81
CA ALA A 370 5.34 25.94 3.63
C ALA A 370 5.61 25.87 5.14
N GLY A 371 6.88 25.75 5.55
CA GLY A 371 7.30 25.77 6.95
C GLY A 371 7.68 24.41 7.54
N PHE A 372 7.68 23.32 6.77
CA PHE A 372 8.16 22.03 7.27
C PHE A 372 9.69 22.03 7.40
N TRP A 373 10.16 21.75 8.62
CA TRP A 373 11.58 21.79 8.97
C TRP A 373 12.38 20.65 8.37
N LYS A 374 11.85 19.44 8.47
CA LYS A 374 12.42 18.22 7.88
C LYS A 374 11.35 17.49 7.09
N ILE A 375 11.78 16.68 6.13
CA ILE A 375 10.88 15.88 5.31
C ILE A 375 11.39 14.44 5.29
N PHE A 376 10.50 13.47 5.57
CA PHE A 376 10.74 12.05 5.37
C PHE A 376 10.04 11.58 4.10
N VAL A 377 10.78 10.93 3.20
CA VAL A 377 10.28 10.37 1.93
C VAL A 377 10.18 8.86 2.04
N GLY A 378 8.97 8.33 2.16
CA GLY A 378 8.64 6.91 2.24
C GLY A 378 7.66 6.48 1.15
N THR A 379 7.88 6.91 -0.09
CA THR A 379 6.98 6.68 -1.24
C THR A 379 6.98 5.23 -1.75
N GLY A 380 7.83 4.37 -1.22
CA GLY A 380 7.92 2.98 -1.63
C GLY A 380 8.55 2.77 -3.03
N ALA A 381 8.36 1.55 -3.56
CA ALA A 381 8.73 1.15 -4.91
C ALA A 381 7.52 0.44 -5.54
N GLY A 382 6.80 1.16 -6.38
CA GLY A 382 5.52 0.68 -6.92
C GLY A 382 5.54 0.40 -8.43
N LEU A 383 6.53 0.90 -9.19
CA LEU A 383 6.56 0.74 -10.64
C LEU A 383 6.80 -0.73 -11.02
N PRO A 384 5.82 -1.43 -11.62
CA PRO A 384 5.93 -2.86 -11.87
C PRO A 384 6.96 -3.17 -12.96
N ARG A 385 7.72 -4.25 -12.76
CA ARG A 385 8.63 -4.79 -13.75
C ARG A 385 7.92 -5.73 -14.70
N PHE A 386 8.35 -5.67 -15.96
CA PHE A 386 7.91 -6.54 -17.03
C PHE A 386 9.10 -7.27 -17.68
N MET A 387 8.84 -8.32 -18.43
CA MET A 387 9.89 -9.13 -19.06
C MET A 387 10.36 -8.56 -20.41
N ASN A 388 9.56 -7.69 -21.02
CA ASN A 388 9.75 -7.16 -22.39
C ASN A 388 9.77 -8.28 -23.44
N ILE A 389 8.84 -9.22 -23.32
CA ILE A 389 8.63 -10.33 -24.25
C ILE A 389 7.43 -10.07 -25.17
N PRO A 390 7.31 -10.74 -26.30
CA PRO A 390 6.15 -10.64 -27.20
C PRO A 390 4.84 -10.95 -26.45
N GLY A 391 3.79 -10.18 -26.77
CA GLY A 391 2.45 -10.40 -26.19
C GLY A 391 2.15 -9.73 -24.85
N GLU A 392 3.09 -9.07 -24.20
CA GLU A 392 2.82 -8.36 -22.93
C GLU A 392 1.81 -7.22 -23.02
N HIS A 393 1.47 -6.77 -24.23
CA HIS A 393 0.45 -5.74 -24.49
C HIS A 393 -0.97 -6.31 -24.58
N LEU A 394 -1.12 -7.62 -24.63
CA LEU A 394 -2.41 -8.28 -24.76
C LEU A 394 -3.34 -7.97 -23.58
N LEU A 395 -4.63 -7.99 -23.84
CA LEU A 395 -5.67 -7.87 -22.83
C LEU A 395 -5.57 -9.06 -21.87
N ASN A 396 -5.87 -8.85 -20.61
CA ASN A 396 -5.68 -9.81 -19.51
C ASN A 396 -4.21 -10.22 -19.27
N VAL A 397 -3.23 -9.43 -19.75
CA VAL A 397 -1.85 -9.47 -19.26
C VAL A 397 -1.64 -8.22 -18.43
N MET A 398 -1.59 -8.36 -17.11
CA MET A 398 -1.52 -7.24 -16.18
C MET A 398 -0.47 -7.44 -15.09
N SER A 399 -0.10 -6.38 -14.41
CA SER A 399 0.77 -6.47 -13.24
C SER A 399 0.00 -6.98 -12.02
N ALA A 400 0.70 -7.62 -11.08
CA ALA A 400 0.13 -7.97 -9.78
C ALA A 400 -0.29 -6.70 -9.00
N ASN A 401 0.43 -5.59 -9.19
CA ASN A 401 0.05 -4.33 -8.58
C ASN A 401 -1.31 -3.82 -9.11
N GLU A 402 -1.57 -3.91 -10.42
CA GLU A 402 -2.88 -3.56 -10.97
C GLU A 402 -3.98 -4.44 -10.39
N PHE A 403 -3.78 -5.76 -10.44
CA PHE A 403 -4.75 -6.72 -9.94
C PHE A 403 -5.07 -6.52 -8.46
N LEU A 404 -4.03 -6.48 -7.61
CA LEU A 404 -4.19 -6.33 -6.16
C LEU A 404 -4.71 -4.94 -5.77
N THR A 405 -4.33 -3.87 -6.49
CA THR A 405 -4.89 -2.54 -6.25
C THR A 405 -6.40 -2.52 -6.51
N ARG A 406 -6.87 -3.13 -7.61
CA ARG A 406 -8.31 -3.25 -7.90
C ARG A 406 -9.04 -4.05 -6.82
N VAL A 407 -8.45 -5.15 -6.35
CA VAL A 407 -9.05 -6.01 -5.32
C VAL A 407 -9.06 -5.34 -3.97
N ASN A 408 -7.91 -4.87 -3.49
CA ASN A 408 -7.71 -4.44 -2.11
C ASN A 408 -8.03 -2.95 -1.89
N LEU A 409 -7.31 -2.05 -2.61
CA LEU A 409 -7.48 -0.61 -2.42
C LEU A 409 -8.82 -0.10 -2.95
N MET A 410 -9.22 -0.64 -4.12
CA MET A 410 -10.45 -0.25 -4.81
C MET A 410 -11.63 -1.15 -4.46
N GLN A 411 -11.43 -2.09 -3.51
CA GLN A 411 -12.47 -2.96 -2.96
C GLN A 411 -13.33 -3.70 -4.01
N GLY A 412 -12.71 -4.08 -5.14
CA GLY A 412 -13.42 -4.67 -6.29
C GLY A 412 -14.10 -6.02 -6.02
N LEU A 413 -13.92 -6.61 -4.83
CA LEU A 413 -14.64 -7.82 -4.38
C LEU A 413 -16.00 -7.51 -3.76
N ARG A 414 -16.24 -6.27 -3.37
CA ARG A 414 -17.48 -5.86 -2.73
C ARG A 414 -18.52 -5.52 -3.78
N GLU A 415 -19.75 -6.03 -3.61
CA GLU A 415 -20.85 -5.80 -4.54
C GLU A 415 -21.33 -4.33 -4.59
N ASP A 416 -21.05 -3.57 -3.53
CA ASP A 416 -21.38 -2.16 -3.42
C ASP A 416 -20.30 -1.22 -4.03
N TYR A 417 -19.18 -1.78 -4.56
CA TYR A 417 -18.12 -1.01 -5.23
C TYR A 417 -18.14 -1.19 -6.75
N GLU A 418 -17.75 -0.15 -7.48
CA GLU A 418 -17.84 -0.09 -8.94
C GLU A 418 -16.55 -0.51 -9.69
N THR A 419 -15.51 -0.91 -8.98
CA THR A 419 -14.22 -1.26 -9.60
C THR A 419 -14.31 -2.55 -10.40
N PRO A 420 -14.08 -2.52 -11.74
CA PRO A 420 -14.14 -3.71 -12.56
C PRO A 420 -12.94 -4.64 -12.31
N LEU A 421 -13.23 -5.93 -12.17
CA LEU A 421 -12.23 -7.01 -12.14
C LEU A 421 -12.28 -7.84 -13.42
N PRO A 422 -11.16 -8.47 -13.85
CA PRO A 422 -11.19 -9.44 -14.93
C PRO A 422 -12.07 -10.63 -14.53
N GLU A 423 -12.68 -11.27 -15.52
CA GLU A 423 -13.44 -12.51 -15.32
C GLU A 423 -12.46 -13.65 -15.01
N ILE A 424 -12.55 -14.22 -13.80
CA ILE A 424 -11.59 -15.21 -13.29
C ILE A 424 -12.23 -16.59 -13.08
N ARG A 425 -13.51 -16.64 -12.72
CA ARG A 425 -14.18 -17.91 -12.41
C ARG A 425 -14.10 -18.93 -13.55
N GLY A 426 -13.47 -20.07 -13.26
CA GLY A 426 -13.28 -21.16 -14.23
C GLY A 426 -12.26 -20.86 -15.33
N LYS A 427 -11.45 -19.79 -15.19
CA LYS A 427 -10.41 -19.40 -16.17
C LYS A 427 -9.04 -19.95 -15.78
N GLU A 428 -8.19 -20.16 -16.75
CA GLU A 428 -6.79 -20.53 -16.57
C GLU A 428 -5.97 -19.28 -16.24
N VAL A 429 -5.49 -19.18 -15.00
CA VAL A 429 -4.76 -18.03 -14.47
C VAL A 429 -3.31 -18.40 -14.24
N LEU A 430 -2.40 -17.70 -14.93
CA LEU A 430 -0.96 -17.84 -14.69
C LEU A 430 -0.44 -16.67 -13.87
N VAL A 431 0.21 -16.94 -12.73
CA VAL A 431 0.88 -15.94 -11.91
C VAL A 431 2.39 -16.10 -12.08
N ILE A 432 3.02 -15.09 -12.65
CA ILE A 432 4.44 -15.14 -13.02
C ILE A 432 5.28 -14.52 -11.90
N GLY A 433 5.95 -15.35 -11.12
CA GLY A 433 6.80 -14.90 -10.02
C GLY A 433 6.81 -15.87 -8.84
N GLY A 434 7.65 -15.61 -7.83
CA GLY A 434 7.80 -16.48 -6.67
C GLY A 434 7.97 -15.73 -5.35
N GLY A 435 7.60 -14.45 -5.31
CA GLY A 435 7.61 -13.61 -4.10
C GLY A 435 6.26 -13.57 -3.40
N ASN A 436 6.17 -12.87 -2.27
CA ASN A 436 4.93 -12.73 -1.51
C ASN A 436 3.78 -12.13 -2.36
N THR A 437 4.07 -11.15 -3.21
CA THR A 437 3.08 -10.56 -4.13
C THR A 437 2.51 -11.61 -5.11
N ALA A 438 3.32 -12.59 -5.53
CA ALA A 438 2.83 -13.68 -6.37
C ALA A 438 1.91 -14.62 -5.58
N MET A 439 2.21 -14.89 -4.32
CA MET A 439 1.33 -15.67 -3.43
C MET A 439 0.01 -14.94 -3.20
N ASP A 440 0.06 -13.65 -2.94
CA ASP A 440 -1.14 -12.80 -2.75
C ASP A 440 -2.04 -12.80 -3.99
N ALA A 441 -1.46 -12.58 -5.18
CA ALA A 441 -2.21 -12.59 -6.44
C ALA A 441 -2.78 -13.98 -6.76
N ALA A 442 -2.01 -15.04 -6.54
CA ALA A 442 -2.43 -16.41 -6.81
C ALA A 442 -3.56 -16.84 -5.88
N ARG A 443 -3.42 -16.63 -4.58
CA ARG A 443 -4.43 -16.98 -3.57
C ARG A 443 -5.71 -16.16 -3.72
N THR A 444 -5.59 -14.89 -4.12
CA THR A 444 -6.76 -14.06 -4.46
C THR A 444 -7.48 -14.60 -5.70
N SER A 445 -6.74 -14.96 -6.76
CA SER A 445 -7.31 -15.53 -7.98
C SER A 445 -7.99 -16.88 -7.73
N GLN A 446 -7.43 -17.72 -6.86
CA GLN A 446 -8.02 -19.00 -6.45
C GLN A 446 -9.38 -18.79 -5.76
N ARG A 447 -9.47 -17.83 -4.83
CA ARG A 447 -10.72 -17.47 -4.14
C ARG A 447 -11.80 -16.93 -5.08
N LEU A 448 -11.39 -16.29 -6.16
CA LEU A 448 -12.28 -15.85 -7.24
C LEU A 448 -12.72 -17.00 -8.17
N GLY A 449 -12.26 -18.23 -7.90
CA GLY A 449 -12.65 -19.45 -8.61
C GLY A 449 -11.87 -19.72 -9.89
N GLY A 450 -10.65 -19.17 -10.04
CA GLY A 450 -9.73 -19.45 -11.13
C GLY A 450 -9.00 -20.79 -10.97
N ASN A 451 -8.57 -21.39 -12.07
CA ASN A 451 -7.62 -22.50 -12.11
C ASN A 451 -6.21 -21.91 -12.10
N VAL A 452 -5.57 -21.82 -10.92
CA VAL A 452 -4.38 -21.01 -10.77
C VAL A 452 -3.09 -21.82 -10.81
N THR A 453 -2.13 -21.38 -11.61
CA THR A 453 -0.77 -21.92 -11.67
C THR A 453 0.26 -20.82 -11.46
N ILE A 454 1.11 -21.00 -10.45
CA ILE A 454 2.29 -20.15 -10.23
C ILE A 454 3.41 -20.64 -11.15
N VAL A 455 3.94 -19.74 -11.99
CA VAL A 455 5.07 -20.00 -12.89
C VAL A 455 6.33 -19.37 -12.32
N TYR A 456 7.34 -20.21 -12.02
CA TYR A 456 8.58 -19.72 -11.42
C TYR A 456 9.83 -20.29 -12.11
N ARG A 457 10.77 -19.39 -12.45
CA ARG A 457 11.97 -19.72 -13.22
C ARG A 457 13.05 -20.55 -12.49
N ARG A 458 12.92 -20.75 -11.17
CA ARG A 458 13.80 -21.58 -10.33
C ARG A 458 12.98 -22.68 -9.66
N THR A 459 13.54 -23.41 -8.72
CA THR A 459 12.79 -24.38 -7.92
C THR A 459 12.09 -23.74 -6.73
N GLN A 460 11.21 -24.47 -6.09
CA GLN A 460 10.51 -24.05 -4.87
C GLN A 460 11.51 -23.57 -3.78
N LYS A 461 12.68 -24.20 -3.69
CA LYS A 461 13.69 -23.86 -2.67
C LYS A 461 14.26 -22.44 -2.82
N GLU A 462 14.33 -21.91 -4.04
CA GLU A 462 14.84 -20.57 -4.33
C GLU A 462 13.73 -19.51 -4.34
N MET A 463 12.49 -19.85 -4.00
CA MET A 463 11.40 -18.88 -3.93
C MET A 463 11.63 -17.91 -2.75
N PRO A 464 11.52 -16.59 -2.99
CA PRO A 464 11.69 -15.60 -1.94
C PRO A 464 10.41 -15.33 -1.12
N ALA A 465 9.30 -15.99 -1.42
CA ALA A 465 8.07 -15.92 -0.62
C ALA A 465 8.31 -16.53 0.77
N ARG A 466 7.52 -16.09 1.75
CA ARG A 466 7.45 -16.77 3.05
C ARG A 466 7.06 -18.22 2.86
N VAL A 467 7.71 -19.10 3.61
CA VAL A 467 7.46 -20.56 3.54
C VAL A 467 5.98 -20.85 3.84
N GLU A 468 5.44 -20.26 4.90
CA GLU A 468 4.02 -20.38 5.31
C GLU A 468 3.05 -19.97 4.19
N GLU A 469 3.32 -18.88 3.47
CA GLU A 469 2.43 -18.41 2.40
C GLU A 469 2.45 -19.32 1.18
N LEU A 470 3.62 -19.90 0.88
CA LEU A 470 3.74 -20.89 -0.20
C LEU A 470 3.04 -22.21 0.18
N GLU A 471 3.19 -22.65 1.42
CA GLU A 471 2.50 -23.84 1.94
C GLU A 471 0.99 -23.66 1.86
N HIS A 472 0.48 -22.53 2.34
CA HIS A 472 -0.94 -22.18 2.25
C HIS A 472 -1.43 -22.16 0.80
N ALA A 473 -0.65 -21.59 -0.15
CA ALA A 473 -1.04 -21.57 -1.56
C ALA A 473 -1.19 -22.99 -2.15
N LEU A 474 -0.24 -23.88 -1.83
CA LEU A 474 -0.27 -25.28 -2.29
C LEU A 474 -1.42 -26.08 -1.65
N GLU A 475 -1.66 -25.88 -0.35
CA GLU A 475 -2.77 -26.51 0.38
C GLU A 475 -4.14 -26.06 -0.15
N GLU A 476 -4.26 -24.80 -0.59
CA GLU A 476 -5.46 -24.22 -1.22
C GLU A 476 -5.66 -24.69 -2.67
N GLY A 477 -4.83 -25.62 -3.17
CA GLY A 477 -4.97 -26.26 -4.47
C GLY A 477 -4.30 -25.53 -5.65
N ILE A 478 -3.50 -24.50 -5.39
CA ILE A 478 -2.77 -23.76 -6.42
C ILE A 478 -1.61 -24.62 -6.96
N ALA A 479 -1.50 -24.76 -8.28
CA ALA A 479 -0.43 -25.49 -8.92
C ALA A 479 0.88 -24.67 -8.98
N LEU A 480 2.04 -25.35 -8.90
CA LEU A 480 3.37 -24.74 -9.05
C LEU A 480 4.10 -25.34 -10.28
N ALA A 481 4.31 -24.52 -11.32
CA ALA A 481 5.15 -24.82 -12.47
C ALA A 481 6.56 -24.24 -12.23
N ALA A 482 7.38 -24.97 -11.49
CA ALA A 482 8.78 -24.61 -11.25
C ALA A 482 9.65 -24.84 -12.48
N LEU A 483 10.80 -24.16 -12.55
CA LEU A 483 11.74 -24.23 -13.68
C LEU A 483 11.06 -23.89 -15.02
N ARG A 484 10.20 -22.87 -15.00
CA ARG A 484 9.48 -22.34 -16.16
C ARG A 484 9.59 -20.84 -16.20
N SER A 485 9.82 -20.28 -17.40
CA SER A 485 9.89 -18.84 -17.63
C SER A 485 9.11 -18.47 -18.87
N PRO A 486 8.17 -17.53 -18.87
CA PRO A 486 7.50 -17.08 -20.07
C PRO A 486 8.51 -16.54 -21.08
N SER A 487 8.32 -16.87 -22.36
CA SER A 487 9.04 -16.31 -23.51
C SER A 487 8.11 -15.58 -24.49
N GLU A 488 6.80 -15.89 -24.48
CA GLU A 488 5.81 -15.24 -25.31
C GLU A 488 4.41 -15.44 -24.74
N PHE A 489 3.56 -14.41 -24.82
CA PHE A 489 2.12 -14.51 -24.62
C PHE A 489 1.42 -14.51 -25.97
N VAL A 490 0.57 -15.52 -26.21
CA VAL A 490 -0.16 -15.72 -27.45
C VAL A 490 -1.58 -15.22 -27.31
N GLY A 491 -2.02 -14.36 -28.21
CA GLY A 491 -3.38 -13.78 -28.21
C GLY A 491 -4.20 -14.20 -29.41
N ARG A 492 -5.49 -13.86 -29.39
CA ARG A 492 -6.41 -13.95 -30.52
C ARG A 492 -6.63 -12.57 -31.15
N ASP A 493 -7.36 -12.53 -32.28
CA ASP A 493 -7.55 -11.29 -33.09
C ASP A 493 -8.21 -10.13 -32.31
N ASP A 494 -9.01 -10.41 -31.29
CA ASP A 494 -9.63 -9.40 -30.43
C ASP A 494 -8.69 -8.82 -29.33
N GLY A 495 -7.44 -9.31 -29.31
CA GLY A 495 -6.38 -8.82 -28.42
C GLY A 495 -6.29 -9.53 -27.06
N PHE A 496 -7.18 -10.48 -26.72
CA PHE A 496 -7.08 -11.22 -25.44
C PHE A 496 -6.04 -12.33 -25.50
N VAL A 497 -5.32 -12.53 -24.40
CA VAL A 497 -4.40 -13.65 -24.21
C VAL A 497 -5.18 -14.97 -24.18
N THR A 498 -4.58 -16.02 -24.72
CA THR A 498 -5.16 -17.38 -24.76
C THR A 498 -4.19 -18.47 -24.38
N ALA A 499 -2.90 -18.21 -24.51
CA ALA A 499 -1.85 -19.15 -24.15
C ALA A 499 -0.55 -18.44 -23.80
N THR A 500 0.35 -19.16 -23.14
CA THR A 500 1.70 -18.69 -22.82
C THR A 500 2.71 -19.74 -23.25
N THR A 501 3.73 -19.33 -23.99
CA THR A 501 4.90 -20.17 -24.27
C THR A 501 5.89 -20.02 -23.13
N LEU A 502 6.28 -21.14 -22.55
CA LEU A 502 7.19 -21.23 -21.42
C LEU A 502 8.51 -21.91 -21.85
N ASP A 503 9.62 -21.24 -21.59
CA ASP A 503 10.96 -21.87 -21.68
C ASP A 503 11.13 -22.82 -20.49
N ILE A 504 11.64 -24.01 -20.75
CA ILE A 504 12.05 -24.96 -19.69
C ILE A 504 13.44 -24.57 -19.24
N MET A 505 13.57 -24.37 -17.91
CA MET A 505 14.79 -23.89 -17.28
C MET A 505 15.54 -25.00 -16.55
N GLU A 506 16.83 -24.82 -16.39
CA GLU A 506 17.69 -25.56 -15.45
C GLU A 506 18.44 -24.60 -14.54
N LEU A 507 18.98 -25.12 -13.43
CA LEU A 507 19.72 -24.31 -12.50
C LEU A 507 21.23 -24.37 -12.77
N GLY A 508 21.82 -23.25 -13.15
CA GLY A 508 23.27 -23.03 -13.27
C GLY A 508 23.96 -22.69 -11.95
N GLU A 509 25.09 -22.00 -12.03
CA GLU A 509 25.84 -21.51 -10.88
C GLU A 509 25.08 -20.44 -10.08
N PRO A 510 25.41 -20.24 -8.79
CA PRO A 510 24.83 -19.17 -7.99
C PRO A 510 25.08 -17.78 -8.58
N ASP A 511 24.07 -16.88 -8.50
CA ASP A 511 24.19 -15.46 -8.81
C ASP A 511 24.75 -14.66 -7.60
N ASP A 512 24.90 -13.33 -7.76
CA ASP A 512 25.42 -12.44 -6.71
C ASP A 512 24.57 -12.46 -5.42
N SER A 513 23.33 -12.95 -5.50
CA SER A 513 22.46 -13.15 -4.33
C SER A 513 22.62 -14.52 -3.67
N GLY A 514 23.54 -15.35 -4.16
CA GLY A 514 23.75 -16.73 -3.70
C GLY A 514 22.70 -17.74 -4.21
N ARG A 515 21.72 -17.32 -5.03
CA ARG A 515 20.70 -18.21 -5.62
C ARG A 515 21.17 -18.71 -6.98
N ARG A 516 20.91 -19.98 -7.26
CA ARG A 516 21.29 -20.59 -8.54
C ARG A 516 20.63 -19.87 -9.72
N LYS A 517 21.43 -19.52 -10.73
CA LYS A 517 20.97 -18.79 -11.92
C LYS A 517 20.11 -19.71 -12.80
N PRO A 518 18.88 -19.27 -13.19
CA PRO A 518 18.08 -20.03 -14.15
C PRO A 518 18.67 -19.88 -15.56
N VAL A 519 18.82 -21.02 -16.26
CA VAL A 519 19.37 -21.09 -17.62
C VAL A 519 18.35 -21.82 -18.52
N PRO A 520 17.98 -21.27 -19.69
CA PRO A 520 17.10 -21.95 -20.64
C PRO A 520 17.74 -23.23 -21.17
N THR A 521 16.99 -24.33 -21.22
CA THR A 521 17.44 -25.61 -21.81
C THR A 521 17.32 -25.64 -23.35
N GLY A 522 16.60 -24.67 -23.92
CA GLY A 522 16.21 -24.63 -25.34
C GLY A 522 14.92 -25.41 -25.67
N ALA A 523 14.33 -26.10 -24.70
CA ALA A 523 13.01 -26.70 -24.84
C ALA A 523 11.92 -25.72 -24.37
N THR A 524 10.77 -25.76 -25.02
CA THR A 524 9.59 -24.92 -24.71
C THR A 524 8.35 -25.77 -24.56
N GLU A 525 7.35 -25.25 -23.87
CA GLU A 525 5.99 -25.78 -23.83
C GLU A 525 4.98 -24.63 -23.91
N THR A 526 3.81 -24.89 -24.49
CA THR A 526 2.73 -23.88 -24.52
C THR A 526 1.58 -24.35 -23.65
N VAL A 527 1.13 -23.49 -22.74
CA VAL A 527 0.05 -23.77 -21.80
C VAL A 527 -1.10 -22.77 -22.03
N PRO A 528 -2.36 -23.15 -21.80
CA PRO A 528 -3.48 -22.22 -21.88
C PRO A 528 -3.37 -21.14 -20.80
N ALA A 529 -3.85 -19.94 -21.12
CA ALA A 529 -3.89 -18.80 -20.19
C ALA A 529 -4.98 -17.82 -20.63
N ASP A 530 -6.00 -17.64 -19.81
CA ASP A 530 -7.05 -16.62 -20.01
C ASP A 530 -6.69 -15.31 -19.30
N LEU A 531 -5.83 -15.40 -18.26
CA LEU A 531 -5.32 -14.28 -17.48
C LEU A 531 -3.86 -14.53 -17.08
N VAL A 532 -3.01 -13.52 -17.25
CA VAL A 532 -1.61 -13.55 -16.83
C VAL A 532 -1.34 -12.40 -15.88
N ILE A 533 -0.88 -12.72 -14.67
CA ILE A 533 -0.55 -11.75 -13.63
C ILE A 533 0.97 -11.74 -13.41
N MET A 534 1.60 -10.60 -13.75
CA MET A 534 3.05 -10.40 -13.67
C MET A 534 3.46 -9.94 -12.27
N ALA A 535 4.09 -10.80 -11.47
CA ALA A 535 4.54 -10.54 -10.10
C ALA A 535 6.09 -10.57 -9.99
N LEU A 536 6.78 -9.76 -10.79
CA LEU A 536 8.23 -9.78 -10.98
C LEU A 536 8.99 -8.79 -10.08
N GLY A 537 8.30 -8.16 -9.14
CA GLY A 537 8.82 -7.08 -8.29
C GLY A 537 8.67 -5.71 -8.94
N ASN A 538 9.13 -4.69 -8.20
CA ASN A 538 8.89 -3.29 -8.54
C ASN A 538 10.19 -2.50 -8.57
N ASP A 539 10.20 -1.41 -9.33
CA ASP A 539 11.20 -0.36 -9.30
C ASP A 539 10.70 0.86 -8.53
N ALA A 540 11.61 1.75 -8.14
CA ALA A 540 11.25 2.99 -7.48
C ALA A 540 10.45 3.90 -8.43
N ASN A 541 9.47 4.62 -7.89
CA ASN A 541 8.66 5.58 -8.66
C ASN A 541 9.49 6.84 -8.95
N PRO A 542 9.58 7.33 -10.20
CA PRO A 542 10.42 8.46 -10.57
C PRO A 542 9.87 9.82 -10.13
N ILE A 543 8.62 9.96 -9.71
CA ILE A 543 7.95 11.25 -9.47
C ILE A 543 8.76 12.19 -8.58
N ILE A 544 9.32 11.69 -7.47
CA ILE A 544 10.14 12.52 -6.57
C ILE A 544 11.44 12.95 -7.26
N LYS A 545 12.14 12.03 -7.94
CA LYS A 545 13.37 12.34 -8.67
C LYS A 545 13.14 13.35 -9.79
N ASP A 546 12.03 13.22 -10.52
CA ASP A 546 11.68 14.12 -11.62
C ASP A 546 11.41 15.54 -11.12
N SER A 547 10.76 15.68 -9.95
CA SER A 547 10.51 16.99 -9.31
C SER A 547 11.73 17.57 -8.60
N GLU A 548 12.69 16.72 -8.20
CA GLU A 548 13.93 17.11 -7.50
C GLU A 548 15.17 16.59 -8.23
N PRO A 549 15.57 17.20 -9.34
CA PRO A 549 16.71 16.73 -10.16
C PRO A 549 18.04 16.65 -9.41
N GLN A 550 18.19 17.38 -8.30
CA GLN A 550 19.39 17.37 -7.45
C GLN A 550 19.44 16.14 -6.52
N LEU A 551 18.34 15.46 -6.29
CA LEU A 551 18.29 14.26 -5.46
C LEU A 551 19.03 13.12 -6.17
N GLU A 552 20.05 12.58 -5.54
CA GLU A 552 20.77 11.45 -6.11
C GLU A 552 20.01 10.14 -5.93
N VAL A 553 20.00 9.35 -7.02
CA VAL A 553 19.39 8.02 -7.03
C VAL A 553 20.36 6.99 -7.57
N SER A 554 20.15 5.73 -7.19
CA SER A 554 20.89 4.60 -7.73
C SER A 554 20.49 4.32 -9.20
N LYS A 555 21.21 3.41 -9.85
CA LYS A 555 20.85 2.91 -11.20
C LYS A 555 19.46 2.23 -11.25
N TRP A 556 18.88 1.91 -10.10
CA TRP A 556 17.55 1.31 -9.95
C TRP A 556 16.47 2.31 -9.56
N GLY A 557 16.83 3.60 -9.51
CA GLY A 557 15.91 4.70 -9.13
C GLY A 557 15.73 4.88 -7.63
N THR A 558 16.32 4.04 -6.77
CA THR A 558 16.21 4.20 -5.31
C THR A 558 17.01 5.40 -4.82
N ILE A 559 16.49 6.12 -3.83
CA ILE A 559 17.10 7.34 -3.29
C ILE A 559 18.37 7.00 -2.51
N ASN A 560 19.49 7.66 -2.86
CA ASN A 560 20.77 7.46 -2.20
C ASN A 560 20.80 8.15 -0.82
N LEU A 561 21.42 7.47 0.15
CA LEU A 561 21.70 8.01 1.47
C LEU A 561 23.02 8.81 1.46
N SER A 562 23.11 9.84 2.30
CA SER A 562 24.31 10.69 2.39
C SER A 562 25.54 9.93 2.89
N ARG A 563 25.31 8.93 3.77
CA ARG A 563 26.34 8.06 4.34
C ARG A 563 25.74 6.73 4.79
N GLU A 564 26.56 5.73 4.91
CA GLU A 564 26.16 4.44 5.46
C GLU A 564 25.64 4.57 6.90
N GLY A 565 24.53 3.91 7.20
CA GLY A 565 23.87 3.94 8.52
C GLY A 565 23.00 5.16 8.80
N SER A 566 23.00 6.19 7.97
CA SER A 566 22.07 7.32 8.03
C SER A 566 20.82 7.06 7.19
N GLN A 567 19.73 7.75 7.51
CA GLN A 567 18.53 7.84 6.67
C GLN A 567 18.42 9.22 5.97
N GLU A 568 19.34 10.15 6.23
CA GLU A 568 19.41 11.41 5.50
C GLU A 568 19.91 11.19 4.07
N THR A 569 19.24 11.80 3.11
CA THR A 569 19.62 11.75 1.69
C THR A 569 20.79 12.68 1.38
N THR A 570 21.22 12.76 0.12
CA THR A 570 22.20 13.75 -0.34
C THR A 570 21.69 15.20 -0.26
N LEU A 571 20.38 15.41 -0.08
CA LEU A 571 19.78 16.73 0.19
C LEU A 571 19.58 16.89 1.70
N ALA A 572 20.32 17.84 2.30
CA ALA A 572 20.26 18.10 3.73
C ALA A 572 18.82 18.34 4.24
N GLY A 573 18.42 17.66 5.32
CA GLY A 573 17.09 17.74 5.92
C GLY A 573 16.00 16.97 5.20
N ILE A 574 16.33 16.22 4.16
CA ILE A 574 15.47 15.24 3.51
C ILE A 574 15.94 13.84 3.92
N TYR A 575 15.04 13.08 4.53
CA TYR A 575 15.27 11.70 4.97
C TYR A 575 14.49 10.73 4.08
N THR A 576 14.92 9.49 4.01
CA THR A 576 14.21 8.45 3.25
C THR A 576 14.32 7.09 3.93
N GLY A 577 13.40 6.20 3.60
CA GLY A 577 13.43 4.84 4.11
C GLY A 577 12.41 3.94 3.40
N GLY A 578 12.46 2.65 3.75
CA GLY A 578 11.67 1.62 3.09
C GLY A 578 12.10 1.41 1.64
N ASP A 579 11.16 0.95 0.82
CA ASP A 579 11.47 0.58 -0.56
C ASP A 579 11.92 1.76 -1.44
N ALA A 580 11.61 3.01 -1.05
CA ALA A 580 12.13 4.19 -1.72
C ALA A 580 13.67 4.28 -1.67
N ALA A 581 14.28 3.78 -0.59
CA ALA A 581 15.73 3.77 -0.40
C ALA A 581 16.35 2.39 -0.73
N ARG A 582 15.66 1.29 -0.41
CA ARG A 582 16.19 -0.08 -0.50
C ARG A 582 15.85 -0.79 -1.82
N GLY A 583 14.77 -0.40 -2.49
CA GLY A 583 14.06 -1.24 -3.44
C GLY A 583 13.11 -2.18 -2.69
N GLY A 584 12.38 -3.04 -3.40
CA GLY A 584 11.38 -3.92 -2.79
C GLY A 584 11.95 -4.77 -1.65
N SER A 585 11.38 -4.63 -0.45
CA SER A 585 11.80 -5.29 0.79
C SER A 585 10.60 -5.74 1.63
N THR A 586 10.77 -5.97 2.92
CA THR A 586 9.69 -6.37 3.83
C THR A 586 9.14 -5.17 4.60
N ALA A 587 7.87 -5.26 5.04
CA ALA A 587 7.22 -4.21 5.82
C ALA A 587 8.01 -3.83 7.08
N ILE A 588 8.59 -4.82 7.78
CA ILE A 588 9.38 -4.58 9.00
C ILE A 588 10.73 -3.91 8.71
N MET A 589 11.35 -4.20 7.57
CA MET A 589 12.57 -3.52 7.16
C MET A 589 12.29 -2.05 6.86
N ALA A 590 11.20 -1.78 6.16
CA ALA A 590 10.72 -0.42 5.90
C ALA A 590 10.39 0.31 7.22
N ALA A 591 9.73 -0.36 8.16
CA ALA A 591 9.47 0.14 9.52
C ALA A 591 10.76 0.50 10.26
N GLY A 592 11.79 -0.36 10.20
CA GLY A 592 13.11 -0.10 10.79
C GLY A 592 13.81 1.14 10.22
N ASP A 593 13.66 1.40 8.91
CA ASP A 593 14.18 2.63 8.29
C ASP A 593 13.44 3.86 8.81
N GLY A 594 12.11 3.81 8.85
CA GLY A 594 11.28 4.89 9.41
C GLY A 594 11.64 5.21 10.87
N GLN A 595 11.90 4.16 11.68
CA GLN A 595 12.34 4.31 13.07
C GLN A 595 13.72 4.98 13.15
N ARG A 596 14.69 4.56 12.33
CA ARG A 596 16.03 5.19 12.30
C ARG A 596 15.96 6.64 11.89
N ALA A 597 15.20 6.96 10.83
CA ALA A 597 14.98 8.33 10.40
C ALA A 597 14.36 9.19 11.50
N ALA A 598 13.35 8.66 12.23
CA ALA A 598 12.75 9.37 13.35
C ALA A 598 13.79 9.68 14.44
N ARG A 599 14.64 8.72 14.80
CA ARG A 599 15.71 8.93 15.79
C ARG A 599 16.74 9.99 15.34
N GLU A 600 17.11 10.01 14.06
CA GLU A 600 17.99 11.04 13.52
C GLU A 600 17.34 12.43 13.55
N ILE A 601 16.08 12.54 13.16
CA ILE A 601 15.31 13.79 13.20
C ILE A 601 15.17 14.29 14.66
N LEU A 602 14.88 13.39 15.61
CA LEU A 602 14.81 13.71 17.05
C LEU A 602 16.12 14.31 17.59
N GLY A 603 17.27 13.81 17.10
CA GLY A 603 18.59 14.28 17.52
C GLY A 603 19.07 15.56 16.83
N ALA A 604 18.36 16.04 15.80
CA ALA A 604 18.85 17.11 14.91
C ALA A 604 18.24 18.50 15.18
N ILE A 605 17.55 18.71 16.33
CA ILE A 605 16.87 19.99 16.60
C ILE A 605 17.91 21.09 16.86
N ASP A 606 17.96 22.06 15.95
CA ASP A 606 18.90 23.17 15.91
C ASP A 606 18.22 24.54 15.68
N VAL A 607 16.91 24.61 15.93
CA VAL A 607 16.07 25.76 15.58
C VAL A 607 15.57 26.45 16.86
N ASP A 608 15.61 27.78 16.91
CA ASP A 608 15.10 28.58 18.03
C ASP A 608 13.56 28.59 18.09
N GLN A 609 13.04 28.88 19.30
CA GLN A 609 11.60 28.83 19.59
C GLN A 609 10.75 29.79 18.75
N ASN A 610 11.25 30.96 18.37
CA ASN A 610 10.48 31.92 17.56
C ASN A 610 10.33 31.39 16.13
N THR A 611 11.41 30.85 15.59
CA THR A 611 11.41 30.18 14.28
C THR A 611 10.47 28.95 14.27
N ILE A 612 10.50 28.12 15.32
CA ILE A 612 9.57 26.99 15.47
C ILE A 612 8.12 27.47 15.44
N THR A 613 7.79 28.52 16.20
CA THR A 613 6.42 29.06 16.26
C THR A 613 5.93 29.53 14.87
N ALA A 614 6.79 30.23 14.12
CA ALA A 614 6.48 30.65 12.77
C ALA A 614 6.30 29.47 11.79
N MET A 615 7.18 28.49 11.84
CA MET A 615 7.10 27.27 11.04
C MET A 615 5.81 26.50 11.31
N VAL A 616 5.46 26.29 12.59
CA VAL A 616 4.21 25.58 12.98
C VAL A 616 2.97 26.30 12.45
N ALA A 617 2.90 27.62 12.56
CA ALA A 617 1.77 28.40 12.06
C ALA A 617 1.63 28.28 10.52
N SER A 618 2.74 28.36 9.80
CA SER A 618 2.78 28.22 8.34
C SER A 618 2.39 26.81 7.90
N ALA A 619 3.03 25.77 8.44
CA ALA A 619 2.79 24.38 8.10
C ALA A 619 1.35 23.95 8.45
N ARG A 620 0.80 24.42 9.58
CA ARG A 620 -0.61 24.17 9.95
C ARG A 620 -1.57 24.75 8.93
N THR A 621 -1.34 25.99 8.50
CA THR A 621 -2.15 26.65 7.49
C THR A 621 -2.09 25.91 6.15
N TYR A 622 -0.90 25.49 5.76
CA TYR A 622 -0.69 24.70 4.54
C TYR A 622 -1.41 23.36 4.62
N SER A 623 -1.23 22.61 5.71
CA SER A 623 -1.86 21.29 5.90
C SER A 623 -3.39 21.39 5.87
N ALA A 624 -3.98 22.39 6.52
CA ALA A 624 -5.42 22.65 6.50
C ALA A 624 -5.93 22.95 5.09
N ARG A 625 -5.16 23.73 4.32
CA ARG A 625 -5.50 24.03 2.92
C ARG A 625 -5.36 22.81 2.02
N ALA A 626 -4.34 22.00 2.25
CA ALA A 626 -4.08 20.77 1.50
C ALA A 626 -5.12 19.67 1.79
N ALA A 627 -5.66 19.64 2.99
CA ALA A 627 -6.73 18.72 3.41
C ALA A 627 -8.14 19.23 3.08
N ALA A 628 -8.27 20.37 2.36
CA ALA A 628 -9.58 20.92 2.01
C ALA A 628 -10.37 19.93 1.15
N VAL A 629 -11.61 19.70 1.54
CA VAL A 629 -12.54 18.80 0.83
C VAL A 629 -12.91 19.41 -0.53
N PRO A 630 -12.65 18.71 -1.65
CA PRO A 630 -13.05 19.21 -2.96
C PRO A 630 -14.57 19.33 -3.09
N ARG A 631 -15.06 20.51 -3.49
CA ARG A 631 -16.50 20.77 -3.61
C ARG A 631 -16.84 21.38 -4.96
N LEU A 632 -18.01 21.02 -5.49
CA LEU A 632 -18.60 21.63 -6.66
C LEU A 632 -19.11 23.03 -6.33
N LEU A 633 -18.46 24.06 -6.87
CA LEU A 633 -18.84 25.47 -6.64
C LEU A 633 -19.78 26.02 -7.70
N ALA A 634 -19.65 25.54 -8.93
CA ALA A 634 -20.54 25.92 -10.03
C ALA A 634 -20.65 24.76 -11.04
N LYS A 635 -21.80 24.70 -11.70
CA LYS A 635 -22.10 23.74 -12.75
C LYS A 635 -22.78 24.47 -13.90
N ALA A 636 -22.32 24.19 -15.12
CA ALA A 636 -22.90 24.75 -16.33
C ALA A 636 -23.18 23.65 -17.35
N HIS A 637 -24.39 23.66 -17.93
CA HIS A 637 -24.75 22.76 -19.01
C HIS A 637 -24.15 23.27 -20.32
N LEU A 638 -23.37 22.42 -21.02
CA LEU A 638 -22.74 22.78 -22.28
C LEU A 638 -23.48 22.22 -23.49
N SER A 639 -23.85 20.96 -23.46
CA SER A 639 -24.69 20.30 -24.46
C SER A 639 -25.23 18.99 -23.89
N ASP A 640 -26.02 18.21 -24.65
CA ASP A 640 -26.69 17.00 -24.18
C ASP A 640 -25.68 16.01 -23.53
N GLY A 641 -25.88 15.78 -22.23
CA GLY A 641 -25.04 14.93 -21.39
C GLY A 641 -23.65 15.46 -21.09
N ILE A 642 -23.34 16.73 -21.41
CA ILE A 642 -22.03 17.35 -21.14
C ILE A 642 -22.19 18.54 -20.19
N GLU A 643 -21.50 18.45 -19.05
CA GLU A 643 -21.53 19.44 -17.99
C GLU A 643 -20.13 19.99 -17.70
N GLU A 644 -20.04 21.31 -17.45
CA GLU A 644 -18.82 21.98 -16.96
C GLU A 644 -18.91 22.17 -15.44
N PHE A 645 -17.88 21.75 -14.73
CA PHE A 645 -17.76 21.81 -13.28
C PHE A 645 -16.66 22.76 -12.85
N THR A 646 -16.95 23.68 -11.93
CA THR A 646 -15.94 24.43 -11.20
C THR A 646 -15.79 23.81 -9.81
N VAL A 647 -14.64 23.21 -9.53
CA VAL A 647 -14.37 22.46 -8.30
C VAL A 647 -13.34 23.19 -7.45
N TYR A 648 -13.62 23.37 -6.16
CA TYR A 648 -12.65 23.90 -5.20
C TYR A 648 -11.55 22.89 -4.92
N ALA A 649 -10.31 23.17 -5.34
CA ALA A 649 -9.14 22.31 -5.18
C ALA A 649 -7.87 23.17 -5.14
N PRO A 650 -7.63 23.93 -4.04
CA PRO A 650 -6.71 25.07 -4.03
C PRO A 650 -5.24 24.71 -4.19
N VAL A 651 -4.81 23.51 -3.75
CA VAL A 651 -3.41 23.07 -3.95
C VAL A 651 -3.19 22.57 -5.37
N ILE A 652 -4.19 21.92 -5.96
CA ILE A 652 -4.14 21.46 -7.36
C ILE A 652 -4.12 22.67 -8.29
N ALA A 653 -5.03 23.62 -8.09
CA ALA A 653 -5.14 24.84 -8.90
C ALA A 653 -3.84 25.66 -8.92
N LYS A 654 -3.11 25.68 -7.77
CA LYS A 654 -1.81 26.36 -7.67
C LYS A 654 -0.72 25.71 -8.53
N SER A 655 -0.74 24.40 -8.66
CA SER A 655 0.33 23.61 -9.30
C SER A 655 -0.04 23.16 -10.72
N ALA A 656 -1.29 23.37 -11.15
CA ALA A 656 -1.81 22.96 -12.45
C ALA A 656 -1.07 23.59 -13.62
N GLN A 657 -0.82 22.80 -14.65
CA GLN A 657 -0.24 23.21 -15.92
C GLN A 657 -1.03 22.59 -17.08
N ALA A 658 -0.93 23.23 -18.27
CA ALA A 658 -1.62 22.75 -19.46
C ALA A 658 -1.23 21.30 -19.82
N GLY A 659 -2.20 20.50 -20.24
CA GLY A 659 -2.02 19.10 -20.62
C GLY A 659 -2.09 18.10 -19.46
N GLN A 660 -2.16 18.59 -18.21
CA GLN A 660 -2.29 17.73 -17.03
C GLN A 660 -3.74 17.34 -16.74
N PHE A 661 -3.92 16.32 -15.92
CA PHE A 661 -5.23 15.79 -15.51
C PHE A 661 -5.29 15.59 -14.00
N VAL A 662 -6.47 15.27 -13.49
CA VAL A 662 -6.71 14.86 -12.10
C VAL A 662 -7.33 13.47 -12.07
N ARG A 663 -7.14 12.77 -10.98
CA ARG A 663 -7.85 11.53 -10.66
C ARG A 663 -8.97 11.89 -9.68
N VAL A 664 -10.21 11.58 -10.06
CA VAL A 664 -11.42 11.93 -9.29
C VAL A 664 -12.04 10.66 -8.73
N LEU A 665 -12.43 10.71 -7.46
CA LEU A 665 -13.26 9.74 -6.78
C LEU A 665 -14.57 10.44 -6.42
N PRO A 666 -15.69 10.17 -7.12
CA PRO A 666 -16.95 10.87 -6.88
C PRO A 666 -17.50 10.62 -5.47
N ARG A 667 -17.52 9.36 -5.03
CA ARG A 667 -17.94 8.86 -3.73
C ARG A 667 -17.01 7.76 -3.26
N GLU A 668 -17.03 7.38 -1.99
CA GLU A 668 -16.07 6.43 -1.38
C GLU A 668 -16.10 5.04 -2.04
N ASP A 669 -17.26 4.57 -2.45
CA ASP A 669 -17.51 3.30 -3.14
C ASP A 669 -17.49 3.43 -4.68
N GLY A 670 -17.19 4.62 -5.21
CA GLY A 670 -17.08 4.90 -6.65
C GLY A 670 -15.76 4.43 -7.27
N GLU A 671 -15.72 4.46 -8.60
CA GLU A 671 -14.50 4.19 -9.36
C GLU A 671 -13.62 5.45 -9.43
N LEU A 672 -12.30 5.26 -9.38
CA LEU A 672 -11.32 6.32 -9.66
C LEU A 672 -11.23 6.56 -11.16
N ILE A 673 -11.51 7.77 -11.60
CA ILE A 673 -11.45 8.12 -13.03
C ILE A 673 -10.51 9.29 -13.29
N PRO A 674 -9.73 9.27 -14.39
CA PRO A 674 -8.92 10.40 -14.81
C PRO A 674 -9.78 11.41 -15.57
N LEU A 675 -9.66 12.70 -15.23
CA LEU A 675 -10.30 13.81 -15.94
C LEU A 675 -9.26 14.89 -16.23
N THR A 676 -9.17 15.32 -17.50
CA THR A 676 -8.23 16.38 -17.89
C THR A 676 -8.67 17.72 -17.35
N LEU A 677 -7.71 18.52 -16.90
CA LEU A 677 -7.95 19.91 -16.50
C LEU A 677 -8.31 20.74 -17.73
N ALA A 678 -9.53 21.24 -17.78
CA ALA A 678 -10.01 22.14 -18.84
C ALA A 678 -9.58 23.59 -18.58
N ASP A 679 -9.44 23.96 -17.31
CA ASP A 679 -8.95 25.28 -16.88
C ASP A 679 -8.68 25.28 -15.37
N TRP A 680 -8.07 26.35 -14.84
CA TRP A 680 -7.88 26.54 -13.41
C TRP A 680 -7.67 28.02 -13.07
N ASP A 681 -8.02 28.37 -11.83
CA ASP A 681 -7.70 29.68 -11.23
C ASP A 681 -6.94 29.47 -9.91
N ALA A 682 -5.63 29.75 -9.94
CA ALA A 682 -4.75 29.60 -8.78
C ALA A 682 -5.10 30.56 -7.62
N GLN A 683 -5.74 31.74 -7.91
CA GLN A 683 -6.12 32.72 -6.89
C GLN A 683 -7.44 32.31 -6.22
N ALA A 684 -8.42 31.93 -7.01
CA ALA A 684 -9.69 31.41 -6.52
C ALA A 684 -9.54 30.00 -5.90
N GLY A 685 -8.47 29.28 -6.24
CA GLY A 685 -8.23 27.90 -5.80
C GLY A 685 -9.19 26.92 -6.45
N THR A 686 -9.53 27.12 -7.72
CA THR A 686 -10.50 26.30 -8.44
C THR A 686 -9.90 25.65 -9.67
N ILE A 687 -10.41 24.47 -10.00
CA ILE A 687 -10.15 23.77 -11.25
C ILE A 687 -11.45 23.61 -12.04
N CYS A 688 -11.35 23.57 -13.36
CA CYS A 688 -12.46 23.32 -14.25
C CYS A 688 -12.34 21.92 -14.86
N LEU A 689 -13.43 21.14 -14.79
CA LEU A 689 -13.57 19.80 -15.39
C LEU A 689 -14.77 19.80 -16.31
N VAL A 690 -14.67 19.17 -17.47
CA VAL A 690 -15.81 18.96 -18.38
C VAL A 690 -16.09 17.48 -18.47
N ILE A 691 -17.31 17.08 -18.13
CA ILE A 691 -17.68 15.67 -17.93
C ILE A 691 -18.84 15.31 -18.85
N GLN A 692 -18.65 14.27 -19.64
CA GLN A 692 -19.73 13.64 -20.42
C GLN A 692 -20.24 12.40 -19.68
N GLY A 693 -21.53 12.31 -19.46
CA GLY A 693 -22.21 11.17 -18.88
C GLY A 693 -22.17 9.95 -19.81
N MET A 694 -21.17 9.09 -19.64
CA MET A 694 -20.96 7.89 -20.47
C MET A 694 -21.09 6.60 -19.67
N GLY A 695 -20.44 6.49 -18.55
CA GLY A 695 -20.45 5.37 -17.61
C GLY A 695 -21.08 5.77 -16.28
N THR A 696 -21.18 4.81 -15.35
CA THR A 696 -21.81 5.00 -14.03
C THR A 696 -21.26 6.22 -13.30
N SER A 697 -19.94 6.29 -13.06
CA SER A 697 -19.32 7.39 -12.30
C SER A 697 -19.50 8.76 -12.98
N SER A 698 -19.45 8.85 -14.32
CA SER A 698 -19.64 10.12 -15.02
C SER A 698 -21.10 10.57 -15.02
N LEU A 699 -22.06 9.66 -15.07
CA LEU A 699 -23.50 9.98 -14.94
C LEU A 699 -23.84 10.42 -13.51
N GLU A 700 -23.24 9.79 -12.50
CA GLU A 700 -23.37 10.19 -11.10
C GLU A 700 -22.81 11.59 -10.87
N MET A 701 -21.62 11.89 -11.41
CA MET A 701 -21.08 13.26 -11.34
C MET A 701 -21.99 14.25 -12.02
N ASN A 702 -22.54 13.93 -13.20
CA ASN A 702 -23.48 14.80 -13.87
C ASN A 702 -24.79 15.01 -13.09
N ALA A 703 -25.12 14.13 -12.14
CA ALA A 703 -26.25 14.31 -11.23
C ALA A 703 -25.91 15.16 -9.97
N MET A 704 -24.62 15.43 -9.69
CA MET A 704 -24.22 16.25 -8.54
C MET A 704 -24.77 17.68 -8.64
N GLU A 705 -25.06 18.28 -7.48
CA GLU A 705 -25.50 19.64 -7.33
C GLU A 705 -24.41 20.56 -6.74
N VAL A 706 -24.55 21.84 -6.96
CA VAL A 706 -23.62 22.85 -6.39
C VAL A 706 -23.62 22.75 -4.86
N GLY A 707 -22.44 22.59 -4.28
CA GLY A 707 -22.21 22.35 -2.86
C GLY A 707 -21.85 20.94 -2.51
N ASP A 708 -22.11 19.95 -3.38
CA ASP A 708 -21.72 18.58 -3.18
C ASP A 708 -20.18 18.43 -3.12
N ALA A 709 -19.74 17.45 -2.35
CA ALA A 709 -18.32 17.13 -2.18
C ALA A 709 -17.95 15.88 -2.97
N PHE A 710 -16.75 15.90 -3.56
CA PHE A 710 -16.11 14.70 -4.06
C PHE A 710 -15.42 13.96 -2.90
N ALA A 711 -15.44 12.63 -2.90
CA ALA A 711 -14.69 11.82 -1.94
C ALA A 711 -13.18 12.03 -2.10
N GLY A 712 -12.71 12.36 -3.30
CA GLY A 712 -11.31 12.71 -3.51
C GLY A 712 -11.03 13.29 -4.90
N VAL A 713 -10.06 14.20 -4.93
CA VAL A 713 -9.47 14.70 -6.18
C VAL A 713 -7.95 14.74 -5.97
N ALA A 714 -7.21 13.98 -6.75
CA ALA A 714 -5.74 13.93 -6.67
C ALA A 714 -5.12 14.52 -7.94
N GLY A 715 -4.12 15.34 -7.77
CA GLY A 715 -3.42 15.95 -8.90
C GLY A 715 -2.65 17.23 -8.56
N PRO A 716 -2.17 17.97 -9.57
CA PRO A 716 -2.23 17.61 -10.99
C PRO A 716 -1.38 16.38 -11.29
N LEU A 717 -1.76 15.58 -12.27
CA LEU A 717 -1.08 14.34 -12.68
C LEU A 717 -0.65 14.42 -14.15
N GLY A 718 0.18 13.49 -14.56
CA GLY A 718 0.78 13.48 -15.91
C GLY A 718 1.92 14.50 -16.06
N GLN A 719 2.50 14.55 -17.26
CA GLN A 719 3.50 15.56 -17.63
C GLN A 719 2.77 16.76 -18.23
N PRO A 720 3.22 17.99 -17.96
CA PRO A 720 2.70 19.15 -18.66
C PRO A 720 3.06 19.12 -20.14
N SER A 721 2.24 19.75 -20.96
CA SER A 721 2.49 19.91 -22.40
C SER A 721 3.82 20.59 -22.67
N LYS A 722 4.55 20.08 -23.66
CA LYS A 722 5.81 20.67 -24.10
C LYS A 722 5.52 21.83 -25.05
N LEU A 723 5.69 23.04 -24.57
CA LEU A 723 5.44 24.26 -25.33
C LEU A 723 6.69 24.75 -26.02
N HIS A 724 6.60 24.97 -27.34
CA HIS A 724 7.67 25.53 -28.14
C HIS A 724 7.23 26.85 -28.80
N ARG A 725 8.18 27.80 -28.95
CA ARG A 725 7.93 28.99 -29.71
C ARG A 725 8.34 28.77 -31.17
N TYR A 726 7.39 28.90 -32.07
CA TYR A 726 7.58 28.76 -33.51
C TYR A 726 7.78 30.10 -34.22
N GLY A 727 8.17 30.07 -35.48
CA GLY A 727 8.33 31.26 -36.32
C GLY A 727 6.98 31.87 -36.69
N ALA A 728 6.95 33.17 -37.02
CA ALA A 728 5.73 33.90 -37.36
C ALA A 728 4.97 33.31 -38.59
N GLU A 729 5.68 32.62 -39.47
CA GLU A 729 5.10 31.98 -40.67
C GLU A 729 4.62 30.55 -40.38
N SER A 730 4.62 30.12 -39.10
CA SER A 730 4.20 28.79 -38.70
C SER A 730 2.91 28.83 -37.93
N THR A 731 2.18 27.72 -37.94
CA THR A 731 1.00 27.49 -37.09
C THR A 731 1.08 26.16 -36.35
N VAL A 732 0.58 26.12 -35.12
CA VAL A 732 0.33 24.88 -34.37
C VAL A 732 -1.14 24.53 -34.62
N VAL A 733 -1.39 23.31 -35.09
CA VAL A 733 -2.73 22.86 -35.41
C VAL A 733 -3.25 21.96 -34.29
N PHE A 734 -4.36 22.30 -33.68
CA PHE A 734 -5.09 21.51 -32.72
C PHE A 734 -6.27 20.81 -33.39
N THR A 735 -6.33 19.48 -33.27
CA THR A 735 -7.49 18.71 -33.72
C THR A 735 -8.23 18.18 -32.49
N ALA A 736 -9.40 18.75 -32.21
CA ALA A 736 -10.23 18.42 -31.07
C ALA A 736 -11.49 17.66 -31.49
N GLY A 737 -11.70 16.46 -30.99
CA GLY A 737 -12.90 15.65 -31.27
C GLY A 737 -13.85 15.63 -30.06
N GLY A 738 -15.00 16.36 -30.15
CA GLY A 738 -15.98 16.42 -29.06
C GLY A 738 -15.35 16.86 -27.74
N LEU A 739 -15.34 15.98 -26.74
CA LEU A 739 -14.69 16.21 -25.45
C LEU A 739 -13.15 16.36 -25.51
N GLY A 740 -12.55 16.29 -26.68
CA GLY A 740 -11.15 16.70 -26.86
C GLY A 740 -10.95 18.22 -26.81
N LEU A 741 -12.01 19.01 -26.97
CA LEU A 741 -11.92 20.48 -26.94
C LEU A 741 -11.52 21.03 -25.56
N PRO A 742 -12.12 20.61 -24.41
CA PRO A 742 -11.70 21.05 -23.10
C PRO A 742 -10.22 20.83 -22.78
N PRO A 743 -9.61 19.67 -23.00
CA PRO A 743 -8.17 19.47 -22.85
C PRO A 743 -7.30 20.33 -23.77
N VAL A 744 -7.74 20.58 -24.99
CA VAL A 744 -7.04 21.45 -25.97
C VAL A 744 -6.97 22.88 -25.48
N TYR A 745 -8.04 23.39 -24.86
CA TYR A 745 -8.20 24.79 -24.49
C TYR A 745 -7.00 25.38 -23.70
N PRO A 746 -6.54 24.78 -22.58
CA PRO A 746 -5.41 25.33 -21.85
C PRO A 746 -4.08 25.26 -22.63
N ILE A 747 -3.88 24.20 -23.42
CA ILE A 747 -2.65 24.03 -24.21
C ILE A 747 -2.59 25.10 -25.30
N MET A 748 -3.67 25.27 -26.01
CA MET A 748 -3.85 26.29 -27.05
C MET A 748 -3.64 27.70 -26.48
N ARG A 749 -4.23 28.03 -25.34
CA ARG A 749 -4.08 29.32 -24.66
C ARG A 749 -2.59 29.59 -24.34
N GLU A 750 -1.84 28.64 -23.87
CA GLU A 750 -0.42 28.82 -23.58
C GLU A 750 0.41 29.01 -24.85
N HIS A 751 0.10 28.34 -25.98
CA HIS A 751 0.75 28.59 -27.27
C HIS A 751 0.45 30.02 -27.77
N LEU A 752 -0.79 30.49 -27.64
CA LEU A 752 -1.16 31.88 -27.99
C LEU A 752 -0.37 32.89 -27.12
N ARG A 753 -0.25 32.65 -25.81
CA ARG A 753 0.55 33.49 -24.89
C ARG A 753 2.02 33.54 -25.23
N LEU A 754 2.59 32.47 -25.80
CA LEU A 754 3.95 32.44 -26.35
C LEU A 754 4.07 33.22 -27.67
N GLY A 755 2.96 33.71 -28.25
CA GLY A 755 2.91 34.40 -29.52
C GLY A 755 2.94 33.48 -30.74
N ASN A 756 2.61 32.21 -30.58
CA ASN A 756 2.43 31.28 -31.68
C ASN A 756 1.07 31.54 -32.38
N HIS A 757 1.06 31.41 -33.69
CA HIS A 757 -0.19 31.30 -34.43
C HIS A 757 -0.77 29.89 -34.20
N VAL A 758 -2.07 29.80 -33.94
CA VAL A 758 -2.79 28.58 -33.66
C VAL A 758 -3.95 28.39 -34.63
N THR A 759 -4.12 27.19 -35.15
CA THR A 759 -5.31 26.80 -35.91
C THR A 759 -6.05 25.71 -35.13
N LEU A 760 -7.22 25.98 -34.60
CA LEU A 760 -8.10 25.02 -33.94
C LEU A 760 -9.04 24.40 -34.98
N ILE A 761 -9.02 23.07 -35.09
CA ILE A 761 -10.00 22.28 -35.84
C ILE A 761 -10.84 21.50 -34.82
N SER A 762 -12.08 21.95 -34.59
CA SER A 762 -12.97 21.34 -33.59
C SER A 762 -14.09 20.56 -34.28
N GLY A 763 -14.13 19.24 -34.06
CA GLY A 763 -15.05 18.31 -34.72
C GLY A 763 -16.13 17.77 -33.78
N PHE A 764 -17.36 17.74 -34.29
CA PHE A 764 -18.55 17.21 -33.60
C PHE A 764 -19.39 16.34 -34.52
N ARG A 765 -20.35 15.58 -33.98
CA ARG A 765 -21.28 14.81 -34.81
C ARG A 765 -22.28 15.71 -35.52
N SER A 766 -22.81 16.70 -34.80
CA SER A 766 -23.82 17.66 -35.26
C SER A 766 -23.66 18.99 -34.56
N LYS A 767 -24.36 20.02 -35.05
CA LYS A 767 -24.38 21.38 -34.47
C LYS A 767 -24.84 21.39 -32.99
N ASP A 768 -25.80 20.54 -32.63
CA ASP A 768 -26.39 20.52 -31.28
C ASP A 768 -25.39 20.11 -30.19
N LEU A 769 -24.27 19.52 -30.59
CA LEU A 769 -23.18 19.10 -29.69
C LEU A 769 -22.03 20.12 -29.61
N VAL A 770 -22.09 21.21 -30.39
CA VAL A 770 -21.08 22.28 -30.39
C VAL A 770 -21.26 23.13 -29.13
N PHE A 771 -20.17 23.39 -28.42
CA PHE A 771 -20.11 24.27 -27.26
C PHE A 771 -18.87 25.16 -27.32
N TRP A 772 -18.83 26.21 -26.53
CA TRP A 772 -17.78 27.23 -26.44
C TRP A 772 -17.54 28.03 -27.74
N ASP A 773 -18.50 28.04 -28.64
CA ASP A 773 -18.41 28.72 -29.94
C ASP A 773 -18.89 30.20 -29.91
N GLN A 774 -19.60 30.62 -28.83
CA GLN A 774 -20.11 31.97 -28.73
C GLN A 774 -19.01 32.96 -28.31
N PRO A 775 -19.06 34.25 -28.72
CA PRO A 775 -18.01 35.24 -28.44
C PRO A 775 -17.70 35.45 -26.95
N HIS A 776 -18.63 35.14 -26.05
CA HIS A 776 -18.46 35.27 -24.61
C HIS A 776 -18.03 33.95 -23.93
N GLU A 777 -18.00 32.86 -24.69
CA GLU A 777 -17.55 31.54 -24.22
C GLU A 777 -16.05 31.38 -24.44
N ARG A 778 -15.46 30.30 -23.91
CA ARG A 778 -14.01 30.11 -23.78
C ARG A 778 -13.26 30.27 -25.12
N VAL A 779 -13.66 29.60 -26.18
CA VAL A 779 -12.95 29.65 -27.47
C VAL A 779 -13.20 31.02 -28.15
N GLY A 780 -14.43 31.49 -28.14
CA GLY A 780 -14.79 32.84 -28.70
C GLY A 780 -14.08 33.96 -27.94
N ALA A 781 -13.93 33.86 -26.64
CA ALA A 781 -13.19 34.82 -25.81
C ALA A 781 -11.67 34.81 -26.18
N LEU A 782 -11.04 33.66 -26.37
CA LEU A 782 -9.65 33.59 -26.85
C LEU A 782 -9.50 34.19 -28.25
N GLN A 783 -10.46 33.95 -29.14
CA GLN A 783 -10.47 34.55 -30.49
C GLN A 783 -10.59 36.09 -30.44
N ALA A 784 -11.39 36.60 -29.52
CA ALA A 784 -11.49 38.04 -29.28
C ALA A 784 -10.20 38.63 -28.65
N GLU A 785 -9.53 37.88 -27.75
CA GLU A 785 -8.32 38.33 -27.06
C GLU A 785 -7.08 38.32 -27.98
N PHE A 786 -6.90 37.25 -28.78
CA PHE A 786 -5.69 37.05 -29.56
C PHE A 786 -5.83 37.41 -31.05
N GLY A 787 -7.03 37.64 -31.52
CA GLY A 787 -7.31 38.12 -32.88
C GLY A 787 -6.70 37.20 -33.96
N ASP A 788 -5.85 37.79 -34.82
CA ASP A 788 -5.23 37.13 -35.98
C ASP A 788 -4.27 35.98 -35.62
N LEU A 789 -4.01 35.73 -34.34
CA LEU A 789 -3.21 34.60 -33.88
C LEU A 789 -4.05 33.30 -33.73
N LEU A 790 -5.38 33.34 -33.77
CA LEU A 790 -6.24 32.18 -33.60
C LEU A 790 -7.24 32.04 -34.75
N ASP A 791 -7.01 31.04 -35.59
CA ASP A 791 -7.99 30.56 -36.57
C ASP A 791 -8.81 29.42 -35.97
N VAL A 792 -10.13 29.45 -36.16
CA VAL A 792 -11.05 28.39 -35.68
C VAL A 792 -11.84 27.81 -36.83
N ILE A 793 -11.75 26.50 -37.01
CA ILE A 793 -12.47 25.72 -38.02
C ILE A 793 -13.34 24.70 -37.30
N TYR A 794 -14.64 24.79 -37.49
CA TYR A 794 -15.58 23.77 -37.04
C TYR A 794 -15.86 22.74 -38.15
N ALA A 795 -15.95 21.48 -37.76
CA ALA A 795 -16.35 20.39 -38.63
C ALA A 795 -17.47 19.58 -38.01
N THR A 796 -18.51 19.25 -38.75
CA THR A 796 -19.57 18.33 -38.29
C THR A 796 -19.76 17.18 -39.26
N ASN A 797 -19.96 15.97 -38.70
CA ASN A 797 -20.08 14.78 -39.54
C ASN A 797 -21.27 14.88 -40.51
N ASP A 798 -22.39 15.46 -40.07
CA ASP A 798 -23.62 15.64 -40.85
C ASP A 798 -23.60 16.91 -41.71
N GLY A 799 -22.66 17.85 -41.50
CA GLY A 799 -22.55 19.12 -42.21
C GLY A 799 -23.54 20.18 -41.78
N THR A 800 -24.09 20.05 -40.57
CA THR A 800 -25.04 21.03 -40.00
C THR A 800 -24.38 22.32 -39.49
N PHE A 801 -23.01 22.26 -39.26
CA PHE A 801 -22.24 23.43 -38.87
C PHE A 801 -20.80 23.32 -39.37
N GLY A 802 -20.22 24.36 -39.94
CA GLY A 802 -18.86 24.42 -40.43
C GLY A 802 -18.61 23.48 -41.65
N VAL A 803 -17.41 22.87 -41.67
CA VAL A 803 -17.02 21.94 -42.73
C VAL A 803 -17.73 20.59 -42.54
N LYS A 804 -18.31 20.04 -43.60
CA LYS A 804 -18.89 18.71 -43.54
C LYS A 804 -17.81 17.66 -43.57
N GLY A 805 -17.77 16.79 -42.55
CA GLY A 805 -16.81 15.68 -42.44
C GLY A 805 -16.17 15.59 -41.09
N PHE A 806 -14.99 14.96 -41.07
CA PHE A 806 -14.18 14.77 -39.87
C PHE A 806 -13.11 15.87 -39.75
N VAL A 807 -12.47 15.99 -38.56
CA VAL A 807 -11.33 16.92 -38.33
C VAL A 807 -10.18 16.72 -39.29
N THR A 808 -10.05 15.52 -39.90
CA THR A 808 -9.05 15.19 -40.90
C THR A 808 -9.30 15.90 -42.23
N THR A 809 -10.54 16.30 -42.57
CA THR A 809 -10.84 16.97 -43.84
C THR A 809 -10.18 18.34 -43.93
N PRO A 810 -10.41 19.31 -43.01
CA PRO A 810 -9.69 20.58 -43.05
C PRO A 810 -8.20 20.44 -42.69
N LEU A 811 -7.80 19.47 -41.94
CA LEU A 811 -6.39 19.20 -41.67
C LEU A 811 -5.64 18.80 -42.96
N GLU A 812 -6.23 17.93 -43.77
CA GLU A 812 -5.64 17.51 -45.06
C GLU A 812 -5.44 18.71 -45.98
N GLU A 813 -6.44 19.63 -46.03
CA GLU A 813 -6.34 20.85 -46.84
C GLU A 813 -5.14 21.71 -46.40
N LEU A 814 -4.97 21.91 -45.06
CA LEU A 814 -3.84 22.62 -44.51
C LEU A 814 -2.50 21.94 -44.84
N LEU A 815 -2.40 20.64 -44.70
CA LEU A 815 -1.17 19.89 -45.00
C LEU A 815 -0.82 19.89 -46.49
N VAL A 816 -1.81 19.83 -47.36
CA VAL A 816 -1.62 19.94 -48.81
C VAL A 816 -1.17 21.36 -49.18
N GLY A 817 -1.80 22.41 -48.61
CA GLY A 817 -1.40 23.81 -48.76
C GLY A 817 0.05 24.01 -48.28
N ASN A 818 0.39 23.52 -47.10
CA ASN A 818 1.76 23.53 -46.56
C ASN A 818 2.80 22.97 -47.54
N LYS A 819 2.52 21.80 -48.12
CA LYS A 819 3.40 21.15 -49.12
C LYS A 819 3.57 21.97 -50.41
N ARG A 820 2.56 22.81 -50.74
CA ARG A 820 2.59 23.72 -51.92
C ARG A 820 3.24 25.07 -51.56
N GLY A 821 3.58 25.34 -50.33
CA GLY A 821 4.03 26.64 -49.84
C GLY A 821 2.92 27.69 -49.78
N GLU A 822 1.67 27.23 -49.61
CA GLU A 822 0.48 28.05 -49.48
C GLU A 822 0.13 28.21 -47.98
N GLY A 823 -0.14 29.42 -47.55
CA GLY A 823 -0.50 29.70 -46.15
C GLY A 823 0.69 29.54 -45.17
N ARG A 824 0.39 29.33 -43.86
CA ARG A 824 1.41 29.15 -42.81
C ARG A 824 1.92 27.72 -42.82
N THR A 825 3.17 27.54 -42.43
CA THR A 825 3.77 26.22 -42.28
C THR A 825 3.22 25.53 -41.05
N VAL A 826 2.68 24.33 -41.20
CA VAL A 826 2.22 23.51 -40.04
C VAL A 826 3.44 22.98 -39.29
N ALA A 827 3.71 23.55 -38.12
CA ALA A 827 4.87 23.22 -37.31
C ALA A 827 4.66 21.95 -36.46
N GLU A 828 3.44 21.76 -35.97
CA GLU A 828 3.06 20.64 -35.11
C GLU A 828 1.54 20.45 -35.17
N VAL A 829 1.10 19.20 -35.01
CA VAL A 829 -0.31 18.84 -34.84
C VAL A 829 -0.50 18.20 -33.46
N VAL A 830 -1.46 18.72 -32.67
CA VAL A 830 -1.86 18.16 -31.38
C VAL A 830 -3.26 17.57 -31.53
N ALA A 831 -3.37 16.25 -31.34
CA ALA A 831 -4.63 15.51 -31.52
C ALA A 831 -5.19 15.05 -30.19
N ILE A 832 -6.41 15.52 -29.85
CA ILE A 832 -7.11 15.15 -28.61
C ILE A 832 -8.56 14.79 -28.93
N GLY A 833 -8.97 13.59 -28.58
CA GLY A 833 -10.34 13.12 -28.85
C GLY A 833 -10.46 11.60 -28.84
N PRO A 834 -11.45 11.03 -29.52
CA PRO A 834 -11.61 9.60 -29.63
C PRO A 834 -10.36 8.90 -30.19
N PRO A 835 -9.96 7.72 -29.69
CA PRO A 835 -8.72 7.04 -30.11
C PRO A 835 -8.60 6.79 -31.61
N LEU A 836 -9.72 6.45 -32.26
CA LEU A 836 -9.76 6.29 -33.72
C LEU A 836 -9.52 7.61 -34.49
N MET A 837 -9.97 8.73 -33.96
CA MET A 837 -9.68 10.04 -34.54
C MET A 837 -8.18 10.38 -34.40
N MET A 838 -7.59 10.17 -33.23
CA MET A 838 -6.16 10.42 -33.00
C MET A 838 -5.30 9.54 -33.90
N ARG A 839 -5.66 8.27 -34.10
CA ARG A 839 -5.02 7.39 -35.09
C ARG A 839 -5.11 7.98 -36.50
N ALA A 840 -6.30 8.39 -36.95
CA ALA A 840 -6.51 8.95 -38.28
C ALA A 840 -5.69 10.23 -38.52
N VAL A 841 -5.56 11.10 -37.50
CA VAL A 841 -4.72 12.28 -37.54
C VAL A 841 -3.23 11.89 -37.62
N SER A 842 -2.79 10.93 -36.84
CA SER A 842 -1.44 10.37 -36.89
C SER A 842 -1.09 9.82 -38.25
N ASP A 843 -1.97 8.98 -38.80
CA ASP A 843 -1.77 8.37 -40.15
C ASP A 843 -1.74 9.44 -41.23
N LEU A 844 -2.56 10.52 -41.10
CA LEU A 844 -2.60 11.61 -42.04
C LEU A 844 -1.35 12.50 -42.01
N THR A 845 -0.82 12.83 -40.83
CA THR A 845 0.34 13.72 -40.64
C THR A 845 1.67 13.08 -41.03
N LYS A 846 1.79 11.76 -40.88
CA LYS A 846 3.02 11.00 -41.07
C LYS A 846 3.63 11.12 -42.46
N PRO A 847 2.89 11.06 -43.59
CA PRO A 847 3.44 11.24 -44.94
C PRO A 847 3.93 12.66 -45.26
N TYR A 848 3.51 13.63 -44.44
CA TYR A 848 3.93 15.03 -44.57
C TYR A 848 5.10 15.38 -43.64
N GLU A 849 5.60 14.40 -42.85
CA GLU A 849 6.69 14.59 -41.87
C GLU A 849 6.41 15.72 -40.86
N VAL A 850 5.13 16.00 -40.57
CA VAL A 850 4.73 16.98 -39.58
C VAL A 850 4.63 16.30 -38.22
N PRO A 851 5.34 16.80 -37.18
CA PRO A 851 5.23 16.25 -35.83
C PRO A 851 3.78 16.18 -35.35
N CYS A 852 3.40 15.05 -34.77
CA CYS A 852 2.06 14.84 -34.26
C CYS A 852 2.09 14.29 -32.83
N VAL A 853 1.39 14.95 -31.92
CA VAL A 853 1.25 14.55 -30.52
C VAL A 853 -0.18 14.12 -30.27
N ALA A 854 -0.37 12.96 -29.66
CA ALA A 854 -1.68 12.48 -29.21
C ALA A 854 -1.76 12.55 -27.67
N SER A 855 -2.80 13.18 -27.16
CA SER A 855 -3.10 13.16 -25.72
C SER A 855 -4.07 12.00 -25.42
N LEU A 856 -3.56 10.99 -24.74
CA LEU A 856 -4.20 9.69 -24.59
C LEU A 856 -5.07 9.58 -23.35
N ASN A 857 -6.23 8.97 -23.49
CA ASN A 857 -7.17 8.65 -22.43
C ASN A 857 -7.19 7.14 -22.10
N SER A 858 -6.01 6.53 -21.88
CA SER A 858 -5.92 5.11 -21.53
C SER A 858 -6.61 4.80 -20.19
N ILE A 859 -6.96 3.51 -19.95
CA ILE A 859 -7.46 3.05 -18.67
C ILE A 859 -6.40 3.36 -17.59
N MET A 860 -6.82 4.03 -16.52
CA MET A 860 -5.95 4.38 -15.38
C MET A 860 -6.64 3.96 -14.08
N VAL A 861 -5.89 3.34 -13.17
CA VAL A 861 -6.35 2.96 -11.82
C VAL A 861 -5.77 3.91 -10.79
N ASP A 862 -4.46 3.84 -10.56
CA ASP A 862 -3.77 4.69 -9.58
C ASP A 862 -3.33 6.06 -10.14
N ALA A 863 -3.05 6.11 -11.44
CA ALA A 863 -2.60 7.29 -12.19
C ALA A 863 -1.28 7.93 -11.68
N THR A 864 -0.50 7.21 -10.87
CA THR A 864 0.82 7.63 -10.34
C THR A 864 1.97 6.73 -10.78
N GLY A 865 1.70 5.77 -11.69
CA GLY A 865 2.67 4.83 -12.23
C GLY A 865 2.88 3.56 -11.43
N MET A 866 2.10 3.33 -10.38
CA MET A 866 2.29 2.21 -9.48
C MET A 866 1.66 0.90 -10.01
N CYS A 867 0.56 0.97 -10.74
CA CYS A 867 -0.16 -0.23 -11.19
C CYS A 867 0.24 -0.72 -12.59
N GLY A 868 0.62 0.17 -13.50
CA GLY A 868 0.94 -0.16 -14.89
C GLY A 868 -0.27 -0.35 -15.81
N ALA A 869 -1.51 -0.08 -15.36
CA ALA A 869 -2.74 -0.24 -16.16
C ALA A 869 -2.77 0.66 -17.40
N CYS A 870 -2.21 1.87 -17.33
CA CYS A 870 -2.23 2.88 -18.38
C CYS A 870 -1.16 2.67 -19.46
N MET A 871 -0.84 1.42 -19.74
CA MET A 871 0.18 1.03 -20.71
C MET A 871 -0.17 1.49 -22.13
N VAL A 872 0.81 2.08 -22.81
CA VAL A 872 0.79 2.46 -24.21
C VAL A 872 1.92 1.74 -24.94
N PRO A 873 1.63 0.87 -25.90
CA PRO A 873 2.65 0.23 -26.72
C PRO A 873 3.20 1.22 -27.76
N VAL A 874 4.51 1.46 -27.74
CA VAL A 874 5.19 2.34 -28.69
C VAL A 874 6.34 1.60 -29.39
N VAL A 875 6.66 2.02 -30.61
CA VAL A 875 7.78 1.47 -31.39
C VAL A 875 8.93 2.46 -31.39
N VAL A 876 10.03 2.11 -30.73
CA VAL A 876 11.25 2.93 -30.67
C VAL A 876 12.39 2.10 -31.26
N GLU A 877 13.08 2.64 -32.25
CA GLU A 877 14.19 1.95 -32.96
C GLU A 877 13.81 0.53 -33.46
N GLY A 878 12.56 0.38 -33.91
CA GLY A 878 12.02 -0.90 -34.39
C GLY A 878 11.68 -1.92 -33.31
N LYS A 879 11.79 -1.56 -32.05
CA LYS A 879 11.42 -2.40 -30.91
C LYS A 879 10.13 -1.89 -30.27
N LEU A 880 9.26 -2.84 -29.90
CA LEU A 880 8.09 -2.53 -29.10
C LEU A 880 8.52 -2.22 -27.66
N VAL A 881 8.16 -1.05 -27.18
CA VAL A 881 8.47 -0.55 -25.84
C VAL A 881 7.16 -0.16 -25.14
N ARG A 882 7.11 -0.30 -23.85
CA ARG A 882 5.99 0.11 -23.02
C ARG A 882 6.23 1.51 -22.46
N LYS A 883 5.22 2.38 -22.60
CA LYS A 883 5.10 3.65 -21.89
C LYS A 883 3.85 3.64 -21.01
N HIS A 884 3.82 4.49 -20.03
CA HIS A 884 2.67 4.66 -19.13
C HIS A 884 2.11 6.07 -19.26
N ALA A 885 0.86 6.19 -19.73
CA ALA A 885 0.24 7.49 -19.99
C ALA A 885 0.21 8.41 -18.75
N CYS A 886 0.14 7.86 -17.54
CA CYS A 886 0.10 8.65 -16.30
C CYS A 886 1.45 9.26 -15.87
N ILE A 887 2.60 8.70 -16.30
CA ILE A 887 3.94 9.21 -15.95
C ILE A 887 4.75 9.68 -17.15
N ASP A 888 4.66 9.00 -18.32
CA ASP A 888 5.34 9.38 -19.55
C ASP A 888 4.54 10.38 -20.40
N GLY A 889 3.21 10.44 -20.17
CA GLY A 889 2.24 11.23 -20.93
C GLY A 889 1.41 12.18 -20.03
N PRO A 890 0.17 12.51 -20.39
CA PRO A 890 -0.70 11.84 -21.38
C PRO A 890 -0.34 12.09 -22.84
N GLU A 891 0.47 13.09 -23.15
CA GLU A 891 0.90 13.44 -24.50
C GLU A 891 2.08 12.56 -24.94
N ILE A 892 1.87 11.81 -26.02
CA ILE A 892 2.87 10.90 -26.60
C ILE A 892 2.94 11.20 -28.11
N ASP A 893 4.16 11.12 -28.70
CA ASP A 893 4.35 11.18 -30.13
C ASP A 893 3.47 10.13 -30.83
N ALA A 894 2.49 10.62 -31.60
CA ALA A 894 1.46 9.78 -32.22
C ALA A 894 2.04 8.81 -33.28
N HIS A 895 3.19 9.17 -33.90
CA HIS A 895 3.82 8.38 -34.96
C HIS A 895 4.56 7.14 -34.45
N ILE A 896 4.91 7.11 -33.16
CA ILE A 896 5.55 5.93 -32.55
C ILE A 896 4.56 5.00 -31.86
N ILE A 897 3.31 5.42 -31.66
CA ILE A 897 2.29 4.56 -31.04
C ILE A 897 1.95 3.39 -31.97
N ASP A 898 1.99 2.18 -31.44
CA ASP A 898 1.42 1.00 -32.12
C ASP A 898 -0.10 1.00 -31.91
N TRP A 899 -0.81 1.70 -32.78
CA TRP A 899 -2.26 1.87 -32.68
C TRP A 899 -3.03 0.54 -32.80
N GLU A 900 -2.50 -0.46 -33.51
CA GLU A 900 -3.14 -1.77 -33.65
C GLU A 900 -3.14 -2.53 -32.31
N LYS A 901 -2.10 -2.37 -31.52
CA LYS A 901 -1.98 -2.97 -30.19
C LYS A 901 -2.61 -2.11 -29.08
N PHE A 902 -2.71 -0.79 -29.31
CA PHE A 902 -3.28 0.12 -28.32
C PHE A 902 -4.81 0.12 -28.32
N LEU A 903 -5.45 0.16 -29.50
CA LEU A 903 -6.91 0.29 -29.63
C LEU A 903 -7.70 -0.85 -28.98
N PRO A 904 -7.30 -2.13 -29.03
CA PRO A 904 -8.02 -3.20 -28.35
C PRO A 904 -8.16 -2.99 -26.84
N ARG A 905 -7.23 -2.28 -26.18
CA ARG A 905 -7.26 -2.03 -24.74
C ARG A 905 -8.50 -1.29 -24.25
N PHE A 906 -9.15 -0.52 -25.13
CA PHE A 906 -10.43 0.14 -24.82
C PHE A 906 -11.62 -0.83 -24.76
N ASN A 907 -11.42 -2.12 -25.07
CA ASN A 907 -12.44 -3.17 -24.90
C ASN A 907 -12.31 -3.90 -23.56
N LEU A 908 -11.22 -3.69 -22.80
CA LEU A 908 -11.07 -4.24 -21.47
C LEU A 908 -12.19 -3.70 -20.58
N PHE A 909 -12.87 -4.57 -19.85
CA PHE A 909 -13.98 -4.23 -18.94
C PHE A 909 -15.29 -3.71 -19.57
N LYS A 910 -15.45 -3.74 -20.89
CA LYS A 910 -16.71 -3.31 -21.53
C LYS A 910 -17.95 -4.06 -21.04
N ALA A 911 -17.80 -5.36 -20.76
CA ALA A 911 -18.90 -6.19 -20.25
C ALA A 911 -19.28 -5.75 -18.82
N GLN A 912 -18.29 -5.51 -17.96
CA GLN A 912 -18.47 -5.05 -16.59
C GLN A 912 -19.06 -3.63 -16.53
N GLU A 913 -18.62 -2.73 -17.42
CA GLU A 913 -19.21 -1.40 -17.55
C GLU A 913 -20.70 -1.46 -17.95
N GLN A 914 -21.04 -2.33 -18.89
CA GLN A 914 -22.44 -2.54 -19.29
C GLN A 914 -23.27 -3.13 -18.15
N GLU A 915 -22.74 -4.08 -17.41
CA GLU A 915 -23.39 -4.68 -16.25
C GLU A 915 -23.62 -3.64 -15.14
N SER A 916 -22.63 -2.81 -14.84
CA SER A 916 -22.75 -1.69 -13.90
C SER A 916 -23.87 -0.71 -14.31
N ARG A 917 -23.92 -0.32 -15.59
CA ARG A 917 -24.98 0.56 -16.11
C ARG A 917 -26.37 -0.05 -15.95
N VAL A 918 -26.54 -1.35 -16.22
CA VAL A 918 -27.81 -2.05 -16.02
C VAL A 918 -28.20 -2.07 -14.53
N ARG A 919 -27.24 -2.34 -13.64
CA ARG A 919 -27.42 -2.38 -12.18
C ARG A 919 -27.95 -1.04 -11.67
N HIS A 920 -27.47 0.07 -12.21
CA HIS A 920 -27.88 1.42 -11.83
C HIS A 920 -29.08 1.97 -12.62
N GLY A 921 -29.71 1.16 -13.48
CA GLY A 921 -30.87 1.60 -14.27
C GLY A 921 -30.56 2.70 -15.29
N LEU A 922 -29.31 2.75 -15.76
CA LEU A 922 -28.78 3.77 -16.68
C LEU A 922 -28.84 3.33 -18.15
N VAL A 923 -29.52 2.23 -18.46
CA VAL A 923 -29.68 1.67 -19.82
C VAL A 923 -31.13 1.61 -20.22
#